data_81a7cdf0ab1b672e00e317f116e84723
#
_entry.id   81a7cdf0ab1b672e00e317f116e84723
#
_cell.length_a   1.000
_cell.length_b   1.000
_cell.length_c   1.000
_cell.angle_alpha   90.00
_cell.angle_beta   90.00
_cell.angle_gamma   90.00
#
_symmetry.space_group_name_H-M   'P 1'
#
loop_
_entity.id
_entity.type
_entity.pdbx_description
1 polymer ?
#
loop_
_entity_poly.entity_id
_entity_poly.type
_entity_poly.pdbx_seq_one_letter_code
_entity_poly.pdbx_strand_id
1 'polypeptide(L)'
;MNKKILLLLVGGAIFSLQLSATSKMPVYLQRPEKSIQEVPFTNVHLSDGFWSPRIEINRTVTIPYAFHECEVNGRFDNFAIAAGLKKGKQRGDFPFDDTDPYKVIEGASYSLAVHYDAKLDHYLDSVIAIIAAAQEPDGYLTTCVTNKCYRLSGWWGTHKWEKLNSHELYNSGHLIESAVAHYKATGKKTLLNVAIKNANLVCKTFGPNPGQLHRPSGHPIVEMALCKLYKITHNKKYLQTARYFIEETGRGTDGHRLSEYSQDHEPILKQDEIVGHAVRAGYLYSGVADVCALTGDTAYFHALKRIWNDMAGKKLYITGGIGSRAEGEGFGPDYELNNMTAYAETCASIANVFWNYRMFLATGDAKYVDVYERALYNGVISGVSLSGNRFFYDNPLESMGQHQRQPWFGCACCPGNITRFMASVPQYQYATQGKDIYVNLYIQGNATINHNVKINQKTDYPWDGKILITVNPKRSSRFNILFRIPGWAQNSPVPTNLYTFVDSPRPFTVKVNGQQICHLPAIIQKGYVVLNRKWKKGDRVEITLPMSVRRVKANDNVEDDRGKLALERGPVVYCLEGADQHDSTVFNKVITESTPIKIQYLADKLKGVVELSGQAEELEKDGTVRNVPFRAIPYSTWDNRGADQMEVWVPSTPAYAHVTPEPTIASKAKTFFYQSPIQKDAPETAAVEGEAWGVNDQWEPRCSSDISKPYQYWWQKEGTDEGISYQFDQPYTVSNVQVYWLDFDFYDGDFRVPEYWRLFYKDGQGKWKEVEDHSKYGIAKDCYNSVDFKPVRTTGLKIVAKLRKGKSGGIIEWKVN
;
A
#
# COMPACT_ATOMS: atom_id res chain seq x y z
N MET A 1 67.07 60.01 -20.07
CA MET A 1 65.94 60.73 -19.43
C MET A 1 65.13 59.70 -18.61
N ASN A 2 65.24 59.83 -17.33
CA ASN A 2 64.57 59.33 -16.20
C ASN A 2 63.14 58.62 -16.34
N LYS A 3 62.94 57.52 -15.70
CA LYS A 3 62.16 57.46 -14.48
C LYS A 3 62.26 56.04 -13.80
N LYS A 4 62.74 56.08 -12.60
CA LYS A 4 62.73 54.98 -11.63
C LYS A 4 61.28 54.68 -11.24
N ILE A 5 60.88 53.38 -11.17
CA ILE A 5 59.74 52.98 -10.42
C ILE A 5 60.19 52.00 -9.35
N LEU A 6 59.89 52.38 -8.16
CA LEU A 6 60.14 51.73 -6.84
C LEU A 6 59.21 50.50 -6.67
N LEU A 7 59.74 49.29 -6.44
CA LEU A 7 59.00 48.11 -6.05
C LEU A 7 58.78 48.20 -4.53
N LEU A 8 57.53 48.31 -4.12
CA LEU A 8 57.07 48.05 -2.76
C LEU A 8 56.59 46.63 -2.68
N LEU A 9 57.30 45.77 -1.92
CA LEU A 9 56.87 44.47 -1.47
C LEU A 9 55.89 44.72 -0.34
N VAL A 10 54.63 44.38 -0.57
CA VAL A 10 53.60 44.22 0.50
C VAL A 10 53.39 42.73 0.72
N GLY A 11 53.87 42.23 1.82
CA GLY A 11 53.58 40.90 2.31
C GLY A 11 52.13 40.77 2.72
N GLY A 12 51.36 40.03 1.94
CA GLY A 12 49.97 39.64 2.26
C GLY A 12 49.95 38.34 3.03
N ALA A 13 49.67 38.44 4.31
CA ALA A 13 49.33 37.28 5.13
C ALA A 13 47.97 36.75 4.64
N ILE A 14 47.96 35.55 4.07
CA ILE A 14 46.73 34.81 3.75
C ILE A 14 46.15 34.33 5.09
N PHE A 15 45.16 35.07 5.62
CA PHE A 15 44.27 34.55 6.62
C PHE A 15 43.28 33.64 5.93
N SER A 16 43.44 32.34 6.07
CA SER A 16 42.42 31.36 5.76
C SER A 16 41.28 31.50 6.77
N LEU A 17 40.25 32.27 6.40
CA LEU A 17 38.95 32.22 7.10
C LEU A 17 38.35 30.84 6.86
N GLN A 18 38.57 29.94 7.80
CA GLN A 18 37.65 28.81 7.96
C GLN A 18 36.27 29.37 8.35
N LEU A 19 35.40 29.53 7.39
CA LEU A 19 33.97 29.66 7.63
C LEU A 19 33.49 28.33 8.24
N SER A 20 33.53 28.22 9.56
CA SER A 20 32.72 27.29 10.26
C SER A 20 31.26 27.73 10.03
N ALA A 21 30.61 27.08 9.06
CA ALA A 21 29.18 27.19 8.88
C ALA A 21 28.52 26.49 10.07
N THR A 22 28.46 27.19 11.21
CA THR A 22 27.46 26.89 12.22
C THR A 22 26.12 27.20 11.56
N SER A 23 25.47 26.18 11.01
CA SER A 23 24.09 26.29 10.55
C SER A 23 23.28 26.70 11.78
N LYS A 24 22.97 27.99 11.88
CA LYS A 24 21.94 28.45 12.82
C LYS A 24 20.67 27.72 12.46
N MET A 25 20.29 26.72 13.28
CA MET A 25 19.00 26.08 13.14
C MET A 25 17.92 27.16 13.05
N PRO A 26 16.99 27.05 12.07
CA PRO A 26 15.91 28.03 11.93
C PRO A 26 15.14 28.10 13.25
N VAL A 27 14.82 29.32 13.67
CA VAL A 27 13.89 29.55 14.77
C VAL A 27 12.58 28.89 14.39
N TYR A 28 12.16 27.84 15.13
CA TYR A 28 10.90 27.16 14.88
C TYR A 28 9.78 28.19 15.00
N LEU A 29 9.13 28.43 13.88
CA LEU A 29 7.94 29.24 13.87
C LEU A 29 6.90 28.54 14.74
N GLN A 30 6.32 29.26 15.69
CA GLN A 30 5.14 28.78 16.40
C GLN A 30 4.10 28.42 15.36
N ARG A 31 3.31 27.35 15.63
CA ARG A 31 2.23 26.95 14.72
C ARG A 31 1.53 28.19 14.18
N PRO A 32 1.44 28.36 12.87
CA PRO A 32 0.62 29.45 12.34
C PRO A 32 -0.79 29.27 12.93
N GLU A 33 -1.36 30.29 13.53
CA GLU A 33 -2.73 30.27 14.09
C GLU A 33 -3.81 29.88 13.05
N LYS A 34 -3.41 29.66 11.82
CA LYS A 34 -4.24 29.35 10.65
C LYS A 34 -3.98 27.96 10.07
N SER A 35 -3.24 27.06 10.73
CA SER A 35 -3.05 25.71 10.20
C SER A 35 -4.34 24.88 10.32
N ILE A 36 -4.60 24.03 9.30
CA ILE A 36 -5.73 23.08 9.35
C ILE A 36 -5.43 22.04 10.40
N GLN A 37 -6.39 21.76 11.28
CA GLN A 37 -6.29 20.79 12.37
C GLN A 37 -7.29 19.67 12.17
N GLU A 38 -6.89 18.45 12.46
CA GLU A 38 -7.79 17.31 12.55
C GLU A 38 -8.84 17.53 13.65
N VAL A 39 -10.06 17.05 13.43
CA VAL A 39 -11.02 16.86 14.51
C VAL A 39 -10.71 15.50 15.13
N PRO A 40 -10.48 15.41 16.47
CA PRO A 40 -10.21 14.13 17.10
C PRO A 40 -11.29 13.10 16.76
N PHE A 41 -10.89 11.91 16.31
CA PHE A 41 -11.85 10.86 15.94
C PHE A 41 -12.78 10.47 17.10
N THR A 42 -12.34 10.62 18.35
CA THR A 42 -13.16 10.40 19.55
C THR A 42 -14.35 11.38 19.67
N ASN A 43 -14.32 12.46 18.90
CA ASN A 43 -15.40 13.44 18.81
C ASN A 43 -16.37 13.16 17.66
N VAL A 44 -16.12 12.08 16.88
CA VAL A 44 -16.90 11.73 15.68
C VAL A 44 -17.48 10.34 15.90
N HIS A 45 -18.79 10.25 15.99
CA HIS A 45 -19.53 9.01 16.26
C HIS A 45 -20.34 8.62 15.04
N LEU A 46 -19.89 7.58 14.35
CA LEU A 46 -20.54 7.06 13.15
C LEU A 46 -21.76 6.21 13.53
N SER A 47 -22.77 6.20 12.65
CA SER A 47 -23.99 5.39 12.79
C SER A 47 -24.56 4.97 11.44
N ASP A 48 -23.67 4.86 10.44
CA ASP A 48 -24.01 4.48 9.08
C ASP A 48 -24.09 2.96 8.89
N GLY A 49 -24.63 2.54 7.74
CA GLY A 49 -24.70 1.14 7.35
C GLY A 49 -23.45 0.58 6.66
N PHE A 50 -22.42 1.40 6.43
CA PHE A 50 -21.23 0.99 5.69
C PHE A 50 -19.98 0.89 6.57
N TRP A 51 -19.57 1.99 7.24
CA TRP A 51 -18.35 2.04 8.06
C TRP A 51 -18.56 1.50 9.46
N SER A 52 -19.70 1.84 10.10
CA SER A 52 -19.98 1.41 11.49
C SER A 52 -19.93 -0.10 11.66
N PRO A 53 -20.54 -0.94 10.77
CA PRO A 53 -20.42 -2.39 10.87
C PRO A 53 -19.00 -2.91 10.69
N ARG A 54 -18.21 -2.29 9.80
CA ARG A 54 -16.80 -2.67 9.56
C ARG A 54 -15.91 -2.35 10.75
N ILE A 55 -16.09 -1.18 11.37
CA ILE A 55 -15.37 -0.78 12.57
C ILE A 55 -15.74 -1.70 13.74
N GLU A 56 -17.02 -2.08 13.85
CA GLU A 56 -17.47 -3.03 14.88
C GLU A 56 -16.88 -4.42 14.68
N ILE A 57 -16.77 -4.91 13.44
CA ILE A 57 -16.09 -6.17 13.13
C ILE A 57 -14.59 -6.05 13.46
N ASN A 58 -13.97 -4.92 13.15
CA ASN A 58 -12.58 -4.70 13.55
C ASN A 58 -12.40 -4.80 15.06
N ARG A 59 -13.31 -4.20 15.83
CA ARG A 59 -13.30 -4.25 17.30
C ARG A 59 -13.53 -5.65 17.86
N THR A 60 -14.52 -6.39 17.33
CA THR A 60 -15.02 -7.63 17.92
C THR A 60 -14.38 -8.89 17.33
N VAL A 61 -13.79 -8.80 16.15
CA VAL A 61 -13.17 -9.94 15.44
C VAL A 61 -11.72 -9.67 15.11
N THR A 62 -11.41 -8.62 14.34
CA THR A 62 -10.06 -8.43 13.79
C THR A 62 -9.02 -8.17 14.87
N ILE A 63 -9.30 -7.30 15.84
CA ILE A 63 -8.38 -7.00 16.97
C ILE A 63 -8.12 -8.25 17.82
N PRO A 64 -9.14 -8.97 18.32
CA PRO A 64 -8.90 -10.22 19.06
C PRO A 64 -8.17 -11.29 18.26
N TYR A 65 -8.51 -11.45 16.98
CA TYR A 65 -7.86 -12.39 16.09
C TYR A 65 -6.37 -12.03 15.89
N ALA A 66 -6.05 -10.77 15.64
CA ALA A 66 -4.68 -10.32 15.47
C ALA A 66 -3.82 -10.47 16.74
N PHE A 67 -4.39 -10.27 17.94
CA PHE A 67 -3.72 -10.60 19.20
C PHE A 67 -3.46 -12.10 19.33
N HIS A 68 -4.46 -12.93 19.02
CA HIS A 68 -4.29 -14.38 19.03
C HIS A 68 -3.14 -14.81 18.09
N GLU A 69 -3.08 -14.27 16.90
CA GLU A 69 -1.99 -14.55 15.96
C GLU A 69 -0.63 -14.07 16.48
N CYS A 70 -0.55 -12.94 17.15
CA CYS A 70 0.66 -12.49 17.84
C CYS A 70 1.10 -13.47 18.95
N GLU A 71 0.14 -14.08 19.67
CA GLU A 71 0.42 -15.08 20.71
C GLU A 71 0.93 -16.39 20.10
N VAL A 72 0.17 -16.98 19.16
CA VAL A 72 0.50 -18.30 18.60
C VAL A 72 1.76 -18.28 17.75
N ASN A 73 2.08 -17.15 17.11
CA ASN A 73 3.31 -16.92 16.36
C ASN A 73 4.48 -16.47 17.25
N GLY A 74 4.27 -16.36 18.58
CA GLY A 74 5.32 -16.10 19.57
C GLY A 74 5.86 -14.67 19.58
N ARG A 75 5.09 -13.69 19.08
CA ARG A 75 5.51 -12.28 19.08
C ARG A 75 5.71 -11.76 20.53
N PHE A 76 4.80 -12.08 21.44
CA PHE A 76 4.94 -11.74 22.87
C PHE A 76 6.00 -12.59 23.58
N ASP A 77 6.18 -13.84 23.16
CA ASP A 77 7.25 -14.71 23.66
C ASP A 77 8.63 -14.08 23.40
N ASN A 78 8.85 -13.47 22.26
CA ASN A 78 10.10 -12.80 21.93
C ASN A 78 10.45 -11.69 22.94
N PHE A 79 9.45 -10.89 23.35
CA PHE A 79 9.63 -9.87 24.40
C PHE A 79 9.87 -10.52 25.76
N ALA A 80 9.13 -11.59 26.10
CA ALA A 80 9.30 -12.28 27.37
C ALA A 80 10.70 -12.93 27.49
N ILE A 81 11.26 -13.43 26.37
CA ILE A 81 12.62 -13.98 26.31
C ILE A 81 13.64 -12.84 26.48
N ALA A 82 13.47 -11.71 25.78
CA ALA A 82 14.34 -10.55 25.90
C ALA A 82 14.35 -9.96 27.33
N ALA A 83 13.21 -10.05 28.01
CA ALA A 83 13.06 -9.66 29.42
C ALA A 83 13.63 -10.68 30.43
N GLY A 84 14.05 -11.85 29.97
CA GLY A 84 14.45 -12.98 30.86
C GLY A 84 13.27 -13.63 31.62
N LEU A 85 12.03 -13.31 31.30
CA LEU A 85 10.81 -13.86 31.92
C LEU A 85 10.49 -15.26 31.40
N LYS A 86 10.97 -15.58 30.18
CA LYS A 86 10.78 -16.89 29.53
C LYS A 86 12.08 -17.38 28.98
N LYS A 87 12.32 -18.71 29.07
CA LYS A 87 13.43 -19.36 28.36
C LYS A 87 12.94 -19.79 26.96
N GLY A 88 13.78 -19.63 25.96
CA GLY A 88 13.46 -20.03 24.59
C GLY A 88 14.39 -19.43 23.56
N LYS A 89 14.00 -19.57 22.29
CA LYS A 89 14.65 -18.95 21.13
C LYS A 89 13.69 -17.97 20.47
N GLN A 90 14.23 -16.94 19.84
CA GLN A 90 13.50 -15.98 19.00
C GLN A 90 12.68 -16.76 17.95
N ARG A 91 11.40 -16.40 17.84
CA ARG A 91 10.47 -16.95 16.83
C ARG A 91 10.19 -15.88 15.76
N GLY A 92 9.68 -16.35 14.61
CA GLY A 92 9.41 -15.51 13.47
C GLY A 92 10.64 -15.31 12.56
N ASP A 93 10.46 -14.82 11.34
CA ASP A 93 11.45 -14.83 10.27
C ASP A 93 11.98 -13.43 9.91
N PHE A 94 11.50 -12.40 10.61
CA PHE A 94 11.85 -11.02 10.31
C PHE A 94 12.33 -10.26 11.56
N PRO A 95 13.27 -9.30 11.41
CA PRO A 95 13.74 -8.47 12.52
C PRO A 95 12.70 -7.46 12.99
N PHE A 96 11.63 -7.26 12.20
CA PHE A 96 10.52 -6.33 12.46
C PHE A 96 9.25 -7.00 13.00
N ASP A 97 9.30 -8.27 13.35
CA ASP A 97 8.19 -9.01 13.98
C ASP A 97 7.67 -8.33 15.25
N ASP A 98 8.51 -7.52 15.92
CA ASP A 98 8.11 -6.69 17.07
C ASP A 98 7.02 -5.67 16.73
N THR A 99 6.87 -5.31 15.45
CA THR A 99 5.86 -4.33 15.03
C THR A 99 4.45 -4.89 14.99
N ASP A 100 4.28 -6.21 14.89
CA ASP A 100 2.96 -6.83 14.88
C ASP A 100 2.17 -6.49 16.14
N PRO A 101 2.67 -6.80 17.38
CA PRO A 101 2.01 -6.36 18.59
C PRO A 101 1.85 -4.84 18.70
N TYR A 102 2.82 -4.03 18.25
CA TYR A 102 2.67 -2.57 18.33
C TYR A 102 1.50 -2.06 17.50
N LYS A 103 1.35 -2.54 16.26
CA LYS A 103 0.24 -2.15 15.39
C LYS A 103 -1.12 -2.58 15.97
N VAL A 104 -1.20 -3.78 16.53
CA VAL A 104 -2.45 -4.27 17.16
C VAL A 104 -2.78 -3.49 18.42
N ILE A 105 -1.79 -3.16 19.27
CA ILE A 105 -1.95 -2.29 20.44
C ILE A 105 -2.43 -0.90 20.02
N GLU A 106 -1.92 -0.34 18.93
CA GLU A 106 -2.37 0.95 18.39
C GLU A 106 -3.86 0.89 18.02
N GLY A 107 -4.27 -0.13 17.24
CA GLY A 107 -5.67 -0.32 16.87
C GLY A 107 -6.61 -0.57 18.05
N ALA A 108 -6.19 -1.40 18.99
CA ALA A 108 -6.91 -1.67 20.23
C ALA A 108 -7.07 -0.40 21.08
N SER A 109 -6.03 0.43 21.14
CA SER A 109 -6.07 1.71 21.85
C SER A 109 -7.06 2.67 21.22
N TYR A 110 -7.12 2.78 19.90
CA TYR A 110 -8.13 3.58 19.21
C TYR A 110 -9.54 3.05 19.45
N SER A 111 -9.72 1.72 19.49
CA SER A 111 -10.99 1.09 19.83
C SER A 111 -11.42 1.45 21.25
N LEU A 112 -10.54 1.35 22.25
CA LEU A 112 -10.80 1.74 23.65
C LEU A 112 -11.17 3.21 23.81
N ALA A 113 -10.58 4.09 22.98
CA ALA A 113 -10.89 5.53 23.03
C ALA A 113 -12.33 5.85 22.63
N VAL A 114 -12.99 4.97 21.85
CA VAL A 114 -14.38 5.13 21.40
C VAL A 114 -15.33 4.24 22.17
N HIS A 115 -14.93 3.00 22.43
CA HIS A 115 -15.68 1.98 23.15
C HIS A 115 -14.81 1.36 24.25
N TYR A 116 -14.93 1.88 25.48
CA TYR A 116 -14.18 1.32 26.59
C TYR A 116 -14.57 -0.13 26.89
N ASP A 117 -13.58 -1.01 26.93
CA ASP A 117 -13.69 -2.42 27.31
C ASP A 117 -12.64 -2.73 28.37
N ALA A 118 -13.10 -3.01 29.60
CA ALA A 118 -12.23 -3.26 30.74
C ALA A 118 -11.35 -4.52 30.55
N LYS A 119 -11.84 -5.53 29.83
CA LYS A 119 -11.07 -6.76 29.56
C LYS A 119 -9.93 -6.46 28.61
N LEU A 120 -10.20 -5.74 27.53
CA LEU A 120 -9.20 -5.32 26.57
C LEU A 120 -8.16 -4.37 27.21
N ASP A 121 -8.62 -3.43 28.03
CA ASP A 121 -7.72 -2.49 28.74
C ASP A 121 -6.78 -3.24 29.71
N HIS A 122 -7.29 -4.22 30.46
CA HIS A 122 -6.45 -5.07 31.33
C HIS A 122 -5.50 -5.98 30.52
N TYR A 123 -5.95 -6.53 29.42
CA TYR A 123 -5.10 -7.32 28.51
C TYR A 123 -3.94 -6.47 27.97
N LEU A 124 -4.24 -5.24 27.52
CA LEU A 124 -3.20 -4.31 27.07
C LEU A 124 -2.18 -4.01 28.17
N ASP A 125 -2.61 -3.76 29.40
CA ASP A 125 -1.70 -3.58 30.54
C ASP A 125 -0.75 -4.76 30.70
N SER A 126 -1.23 -5.98 30.53
CA SER A 126 -0.47 -7.22 30.69
C SER A 126 0.61 -7.34 29.60
N VAL A 127 0.25 -7.16 28.32
CA VAL A 127 1.22 -7.25 27.21
C VAL A 127 2.19 -6.08 27.21
N ILE A 128 1.74 -4.89 27.56
CA ILE A 128 2.61 -3.70 27.72
C ILE A 128 3.64 -3.90 28.85
N ALA A 129 3.27 -4.58 29.93
CA ALA A 129 4.21 -4.90 31.00
C ALA A 129 5.37 -5.81 30.52
N ILE A 130 5.05 -6.80 29.67
CA ILE A 130 6.05 -7.68 29.06
C ILE A 130 6.97 -6.89 28.12
N ILE A 131 6.41 -6.04 27.28
CA ILE A 131 7.16 -5.17 26.35
C ILE A 131 8.08 -4.22 27.16
N ALA A 132 7.57 -3.62 28.23
CA ALA A 132 8.35 -2.71 29.07
C ALA A 132 9.52 -3.42 29.77
N ALA A 133 9.31 -4.67 30.22
CA ALA A 133 10.36 -5.48 30.85
C ALA A 133 11.48 -5.87 29.85
N ALA A 134 11.18 -5.95 28.56
CA ALA A 134 12.15 -6.29 27.52
C ALA A 134 13.07 -5.12 27.14
N GLN A 135 12.74 -3.89 27.56
CA GLN A 135 13.54 -2.71 27.20
C GLN A 135 14.87 -2.70 27.95
N GLU A 136 15.96 -2.59 27.19
CA GLU A 136 17.32 -2.50 27.76
C GLU A 136 17.53 -1.21 28.56
N PRO A 137 18.54 -1.17 29.47
CA PRO A 137 18.80 -0.02 30.33
C PRO A 137 19.05 1.30 29.58
N ASP A 138 19.61 1.25 28.38
CA ASP A 138 19.87 2.42 27.53
C ASP A 138 18.62 2.89 26.75
N GLY A 139 17.53 2.12 26.75
CA GLY A 139 16.30 2.40 26.02
C GLY A 139 16.13 1.61 24.72
N TYR A 140 17.11 0.77 24.36
CA TYR A 140 17.01 -0.09 23.19
C TYR A 140 15.90 -1.13 23.33
N LEU A 141 15.20 -1.41 22.21
CA LEU A 141 14.15 -2.40 22.19
C LEU A 141 13.95 -2.95 20.77
N THR A 142 14.64 -4.04 20.47
CA THR A 142 14.44 -4.86 19.26
C THR A 142 14.77 -6.30 19.64
N THR A 143 13.73 -7.15 19.73
CA THR A 143 13.86 -8.47 20.37
C THR A 143 14.83 -9.39 19.66
N CYS A 144 14.88 -9.38 18.32
CA CYS A 144 15.75 -10.27 17.56
C CYS A 144 17.25 -9.98 17.83
N VAL A 145 17.61 -8.74 18.11
CA VAL A 145 18.97 -8.33 18.44
C VAL A 145 19.29 -8.67 19.89
N THR A 146 18.41 -8.29 20.83
CA THR A 146 18.57 -8.57 22.26
C THR A 146 18.64 -10.08 22.53
N ASN A 147 17.80 -10.87 21.84
CA ASN A 147 17.81 -12.34 21.94
C ASN A 147 18.93 -13.00 21.14
N LYS A 148 19.81 -12.24 20.48
CA LYS A 148 20.92 -12.72 19.67
C LYS A 148 20.49 -13.74 18.62
N CYS A 149 19.45 -13.41 17.84
CA CYS A 149 18.93 -14.26 16.79
C CYS A 149 19.88 -14.27 15.58
N TYR A 150 20.95 -15.03 15.65
CA TYR A 150 22.01 -15.05 14.61
C TYR A 150 21.51 -15.53 13.24
N ARG A 151 20.43 -16.32 13.15
CA ARG A 151 19.83 -16.66 11.88
C ARG A 151 19.30 -15.46 11.10
N LEU A 152 19.00 -14.34 11.81
CA LEU A 152 18.59 -13.07 11.22
C LEU A 152 19.73 -12.04 11.14
N SER A 153 21.01 -12.44 11.45
CA SER A 153 22.14 -11.51 11.42
C SER A 153 22.41 -10.92 10.04
N GLY A 154 21.97 -11.57 8.99
CA GLY A 154 21.98 -11.00 7.64
C GLY A 154 21.26 -9.66 7.57
N TRP A 155 20.20 -9.48 8.36
CA TRP A 155 19.41 -8.27 8.44
C TRP A 155 20.01 -7.20 9.38
N TRP A 156 20.46 -7.57 10.59
CA TRP A 156 20.85 -6.63 11.62
C TRP A 156 22.37 -6.54 11.90
N GLY A 157 23.18 -7.45 11.34
CA GLY A 157 24.61 -7.47 11.52
C GLY A 157 25.04 -8.20 12.78
N THR A 158 26.06 -7.66 13.47
CA THR A 158 26.66 -8.23 14.68
C THR A 158 26.38 -7.40 15.93
N HIS A 159 25.98 -6.14 15.76
CA HIS A 159 25.69 -5.21 16.86
C HIS A 159 24.55 -4.23 16.47
N LYS A 160 23.99 -3.56 17.47
CA LYS A 160 22.90 -2.59 17.32
C LYS A 160 23.25 -1.52 16.27
N TRP A 161 22.28 -1.17 15.46
CA TRP A 161 22.37 -0.09 14.46
C TRP A 161 23.43 -0.31 13.37
N GLU A 162 23.91 -1.54 13.19
CA GLU A 162 24.96 -1.83 12.21
C GLU A 162 24.48 -1.68 10.78
N LYS A 163 23.32 -2.25 10.46
CA LYS A 163 22.79 -2.28 9.10
C LYS A 163 21.57 -1.37 8.94
N LEU A 164 21.50 -0.65 7.82
CA LEU A 164 20.38 0.22 7.50
C LEU A 164 19.06 -0.55 7.33
N ASN A 165 19.13 -1.74 6.79
CA ASN A 165 17.96 -2.61 6.57
C ASN A 165 17.54 -3.42 7.81
N SER A 166 18.13 -3.15 8.97
CA SER A 166 17.84 -3.87 10.22
C SER A 166 16.40 -3.71 10.72
N HIS A 167 15.67 -2.72 10.24
CA HIS A 167 14.33 -2.33 10.71
C HIS A 167 14.26 -1.90 12.19
N GLU A 168 15.40 -1.63 12.85
CA GLU A 168 15.41 -1.18 14.24
C GLU A 168 14.68 0.16 14.43
N LEU A 169 14.83 1.10 13.46
CA LEU A 169 14.10 2.36 13.47
C LEU A 169 12.62 2.19 13.09
N TYR A 170 12.29 1.18 12.30
CA TYR A 170 10.90 0.80 12.02
C TYR A 170 10.20 0.28 13.28
N ASN A 171 10.87 -0.60 14.05
CA ASN A 171 10.40 -1.05 15.37
C ASN A 171 10.19 0.14 16.32
N SER A 172 11.17 1.06 16.39
CA SER A 172 11.07 2.28 17.19
C SER A 172 9.89 3.16 16.79
N GLY A 173 9.67 3.32 15.49
CA GLY A 173 8.56 4.10 14.95
C GLY A 173 7.19 3.54 15.37
N HIS A 174 6.95 2.25 15.18
CA HIS A 174 5.68 1.62 15.57
C HIS A 174 5.49 1.54 17.08
N LEU A 175 6.55 1.38 17.86
CA LEU A 175 6.49 1.50 19.32
C LEU A 175 5.98 2.89 19.73
N ILE A 176 6.51 3.96 19.14
CA ILE A 176 6.10 5.33 19.44
C ILE A 176 4.65 5.58 19.01
N GLU A 177 4.24 5.13 17.81
CA GLU A 177 2.86 5.24 17.31
C GLU A 177 1.87 4.60 18.28
N SER A 178 2.12 3.34 18.69
CA SER A 178 1.28 2.61 19.63
C SER A 178 1.23 3.26 21.02
N ALA A 179 2.37 3.75 21.49
CA ALA A 179 2.47 4.41 22.79
C ALA A 179 1.71 5.74 22.84
N VAL A 180 1.77 6.51 21.77
CA VAL A 180 1.00 7.76 21.64
C VAL A 180 -0.50 7.46 21.58
N ALA A 181 -0.91 6.44 20.84
CA ALA A 181 -2.31 6.00 20.76
C ALA A 181 -2.83 5.54 22.13
N HIS A 182 -2.08 4.68 22.82
CA HIS A 182 -2.44 4.17 24.13
C HIS A 182 -2.56 5.28 25.18
N TYR A 183 -1.61 6.21 25.20
CA TYR A 183 -1.66 7.36 26.12
C TYR A 183 -2.87 8.27 25.84
N LYS A 184 -3.16 8.55 24.57
CA LYS A 184 -4.33 9.37 24.20
C LYS A 184 -5.65 8.70 24.56
N ALA A 185 -5.73 7.38 24.46
CA ALA A 185 -6.93 6.61 24.75
C ALA A 185 -7.20 6.45 26.25
N THR A 186 -6.15 6.17 27.03
CA THR A 186 -6.27 5.72 28.43
C THR A 186 -5.71 6.68 29.46
N GLY A 187 -4.86 7.61 29.06
CA GLY A 187 -4.06 8.45 29.95
C GLY A 187 -2.89 7.73 30.64
N LYS A 188 -2.75 6.41 30.46
CA LYS A 188 -1.68 5.60 31.06
C LYS A 188 -0.34 5.90 30.39
N LYS A 189 0.73 5.99 31.18
CA LYS A 189 2.07 6.38 30.71
C LYS A 189 3.04 5.21 30.58
N THR A 190 2.62 3.99 30.86
CA THR A 190 3.51 2.82 30.88
C THR A 190 4.23 2.65 29.56
N LEU A 191 3.50 2.46 28.46
CA LEU A 191 4.07 2.32 27.13
C LEU A 191 4.70 3.64 26.62
N LEU A 192 4.10 4.78 26.98
CA LEU A 192 4.66 6.09 26.61
C LEU A 192 6.05 6.30 27.20
N ASN A 193 6.31 5.87 28.45
CA ASN A 193 7.62 5.96 29.07
C ASN A 193 8.66 5.08 28.37
N VAL A 194 8.25 3.88 27.92
CA VAL A 194 9.08 2.99 27.11
C VAL A 194 9.46 3.67 25.78
N ALA A 195 8.47 4.23 25.09
CA ALA A 195 8.67 4.93 23.82
C ALA A 195 9.55 6.20 23.98
N ILE A 196 9.35 6.98 25.05
CA ILE A 196 10.20 8.16 25.35
C ILE A 196 11.65 7.76 25.57
N LYS A 197 11.90 6.67 26.33
CA LYS A 197 13.24 6.17 26.59
C LYS A 197 13.91 5.68 25.30
N ASN A 198 13.18 4.96 24.45
CA ASN A 198 13.65 4.53 23.14
C ASN A 198 13.92 5.73 22.21
N ALA A 199 12.98 6.67 22.09
CA ALA A 199 13.17 7.89 21.29
C ALA A 199 14.35 8.75 21.73
N ASN A 200 14.64 8.82 23.04
CA ASN A 200 15.82 9.50 23.55
C ASN A 200 17.12 8.82 23.11
N LEU A 201 17.14 7.49 23.09
CA LEU A 201 18.25 6.72 22.52
C LEU A 201 18.42 7.00 21.03
N VAL A 202 17.33 6.95 20.25
CA VAL A 202 17.37 7.29 18.82
C VAL A 202 17.94 8.69 18.59
N CYS A 203 17.46 9.70 19.32
CA CYS A 203 17.95 11.08 19.21
C CYS A 203 19.41 11.24 19.66
N LYS A 204 19.93 10.37 20.52
CA LYS A 204 21.34 10.34 20.94
C LYS A 204 22.22 9.67 19.90
N THR A 205 21.71 8.62 19.27
CA THR A 205 22.46 7.76 18.33
C THR A 205 22.56 8.37 16.94
N PHE A 206 21.47 8.98 16.45
CA PHE A 206 21.39 9.52 15.08
C PHE A 206 21.35 11.04 15.07
N GLY A 207 22.05 11.65 14.14
CA GLY A 207 22.08 13.10 14.01
C GLY A 207 23.33 13.60 13.30
N PRO A 208 23.45 14.93 13.13
CA PRO A 208 24.56 15.55 12.40
C PRO A 208 25.80 15.82 13.27
N ASN A 209 25.80 15.49 14.58
CA ASN A 209 26.89 15.86 15.47
C ASN A 209 27.99 14.78 15.49
N PRO A 210 29.23 15.13 15.83
CA PRO A 210 30.30 14.16 15.97
C PRO A 210 29.94 13.04 16.97
N GLY A 211 30.18 11.80 16.57
CA GLY A 211 29.86 10.60 17.35
C GLY A 211 28.41 10.09 17.19
N GLN A 212 27.59 10.75 16.41
CA GLN A 212 26.32 10.23 15.97
C GLN A 212 26.44 9.49 14.63
N LEU A 213 25.53 8.58 14.36
CA LEU A 213 25.43 7.91 13.07
C LEU A 213 24.75 8.84 12.06
N HIS A 214 25.38 9.03 10.90
CA HIS A 214 24.87 9.87 9.82
C HIS A 214 24.19 8.99 8.77
N ARG A 215 22.98 8.54 9.05
CA ARG A 215 22.24 7.57 8.21
C ARG A 215 20.76 7.91 8.14
N PRO A 216 20.08 7.59 7.02
CA PRO A 216 18.63 7.66 6.93
C PRO A 216 17.97 6.57 7.81
N SER A 217 16.63 6.57 7.90
CA SER A 217 15.90 5.63 8.75
C SER A 217 15.85 4.20 8.23
N GLY A 218 16.24 3.96 6.97
CA GLY A 218 16.09 2.68 6.30
C GLY A 218 14.64 2.39 5.91
N HIS A 219 13.83 1.84 6.80
CA HIS A 219 12.38 1.80 6.63
C HIS A 219 11.73 2.95 7.39
N PRO A 220 11.14 3.94 6.69
CA PRO A 220 10.47 5.08 7.32
C PRO A 220 9.25 4.65 8.13
N ILE A 221 8.98 5.36 9.17
CA ILE A 221 7.84 5.52 10.06
C ILE A 221 8.29 6.38 11.26
N VAL A 222 9.56 6.28 11.63
CA VAL A 222 10.11 6.96 12.81
C VAL A 222 9.96 8.47 12.70
N GLU A 223 9.99 9.05 11.50
CA GLU A 223 9.81 10.47 11.24
C GLU A 223 8.42 10.94 11.66
N MET A 224 7.36 10.25 11.20
CA MET A 224 5.98 10.54 11.61
C MET A 224 5.79 10.36 13.12
N ALA A 225 6.33 9.26 13.64
CA ALA A 225 6.20 8.87 15.03
C ALA A 225 6.86 9.91 15.97
N LEU A 226 8.06 10.36 15.64
CA LEU A 226 8.74 11.43 16.37
C LEU A 226 7.98 12.75 16.31
N CYS A 227 7.35 13.08 15.18
CA CYS A 227 6.45 14.24 15.07
C CYS A 227 5.24 14.11 15.99
N LYS A 228 4.62 12.92 16.08
CA LYS A 228 3.51 12.66 17.01
C LYS A 228 3.97 12.77 18.47
N LEU A 229 5.13 12.22 18.78
CA LEU A 229 5.70 12.29 20.13
C LEU A 229 6.06 13.74 20.53
N TYR A 230 6.58 14.53 19.58
CA TYR A 230 6.78 15.97 19.78
C TYR A 230 5.47 16.70 20.11
N LYS A 231 4.38 16.41 19.40
CA LYS A 231 3.07 17.04 19.65
C LYS A 231 2.54 16.80 21.07
N ILE A 232 2.94 15.70 21.73
CA ILE A 232 2.51 15.35 23.10
C ILE A 232 3.49 15.90 24.15
N THR A 233 4.79 15.75 23.90
CA THR A 233 5.82 16.02 24.89
C THR A 233 6.38 17.44 24.81
N HIS A 234 6.22 18.11 23.67
CA HIS A 234 6.83 19.39 23.30
C HIS A 234 8.36 19.37 23.32
N ASN A 235 9.00 18.18 23.36
CA ASN A 235 10.45 18.03 23.31
C ASN A 235 10.95 18.22 21.86
N LYS A 236 11.60 19.37 21.62
CA LYS A 236 12.10 19.77 20.29
C LYS A 236 13.10 18.79 19.69
N LYS A 237 13.81 17.99 20.49
CA LYS A 237 14.76 16.99 19.99
C LYS A 237 14.08 15.99 19.04
N TYR A 238 12.86 15.58 19.33
CA TYR A 238 12.12 14.63 18.49
C TYR A 238 11.83 15.20 17.10
N LEU A 239 11.37 16.45 17.01
CA LEU A 239 11.16 17.11 15.73
C LEU A 239 12.48 17.34 14.97
N GLN A 240 13.57 17.67 15.70
CA GLN A 240 14.90 17.85 15.11
C GLN A 240 15.42 16.55 14.51
N THR A 241 15.25 15.43 15.22
CA THR A 241 15.68 14.11 14.73
C THR A 241 14.81 13.63 13.56
N ALA A 242 13.50 13.86 13.60
CA ALA A 242 12.64 13.58 12.45
C ALA A 242 13.08 14.35 11.20
N ARG A 243 13.37 15.65 11.35
CA ARG A 243 13.92 16.48 10.28
C ARG A 243 15.28 15.98 9.80
N TYR A 244 16.15 15.58 10.70
CA TYR A 244 17.47 15.03 10.37
C TYR A 244 17.36 13.82 9.44
N PHE A 245 16.51 12.83 9.75
CA PHE A 245 16.32 11.67 8.89
C PHE A 245 15.88 12.04 7.47
N ILE A 246 14.95 13.00 7.36
CA ILE A 246 14.48 13.54 6.07
C ILE A 246 15.61 14.21 5.30
N GLU A 247 16.45 15.02 5.99
CA GLU A 247 17.56 15.72 5.38
C GLU A 247 18.69 14.77 4.98
N GLU A 248 18.87 13.66 5.68
CA GLU A 248 19.91 12.68 5.41
C GLU A 248 19.54 11.73 4.27
N THR A 249 18.24 11.51 4.00
CA THR A 249 17.78 10.70 2.87
C THR A 249 18.37 11.23 1.56
N GLY A 250 19.04 10.32 0.83
CA GLY A 250 19.68 10.60 -0.44
C GLY A 250 21.02 11.33 -0.37
N ARG A 251 21.56 11.60 0.83
CA ARG A 251 22.86 12.28 0.99
C ARG A 251 24.03 11.31 0.98
N GLY A 252 23.92 10.17 1.66
CA GLY A 252 25.00 9.19 1.78
C GLY A 252 26.21 9.72 2.52
N THR A 253 26.03 10.47 3.61
CA THR A 253 27.08 11.21 4.34
C THR A 253 28.23 10.30 4.83
N ASP A 254 27.92 9.14 5.40
CA ASP A 254 28.91 8.14 5.86
C ASP A 254 29.24 7.09 4.78
N GLY A 255 28.96 7.38 3.50
CA GLY A 255 29.10 6.42 2.40
C GLY A 255 28.02 5.33 2.37
N HIS A 256 27.05 5.41 3.27
CA HIS A 256 25.90 4.52 3.31
C HIS A 256 24.76 5.11 2.51
N ARG A 257 24.53 4.57 1.33
CA ARG A 257 23.43 4.94 0.47
C ARG A 257 22.60 3.70 0.18
N LEU A 258 21.32 3.79 0.42
CA LEU A 258 20.35 2.80 -0.04
C LEU A 258 19.96 3.11 -1.48
N SER A 259 19.31 2.16 -2.15
CA SER A 259 18.86 2.32 -3.53
C SER A 259 17.52 3.08 -3.62
N GLU A 260 16.97 3.15 -4.82
CA GLU A 260 15.59 3.58 -5.08
C GLU A 260 14.57 2.85 -4.22
N TYR A 261 14.82 1.58 -3.92
CA TYR A 261 13.97 0.77 -3.03
C TYR A 261 13.59 1.48 -1.72
N SER A 262 14.49 2.27 -1.16
CA SER A 262 14.29 3.02 0.08
C SER A 262 14.13 4.53 -0.12
N GLN A 263 13.84 4.99 -1.35
CA GLN A 263 13.77 6.40 -1.74
C GLN A 263 15.06 7.19 -1.43
N ASP A 264 16.21 6.48 -1.32
CA ASP A 264 17.51 7.04 -0.92
C ASP A 264 18.46 7.25 -2.11
N HIS A 265 17.93 7.19 -3.34
CA HIS A 265 18.67 7.36 -4.60
C HIS A 265 19.18 8.79 -4.79
N GLU A 266 18.45 9.78 -4.29
CA GLU A 266 18.84 11.19 -4.28
C GLU A 266 18.13 11.98 -3.16
N PRO A 267 18.65 13.18 -2.79
CA PRO A 267 17.99 14.02 -1.79
C PRO A 267 16.54 14.35 -2.16
N ILE A 268 15.63 14.27 -1.20
CA ILE A 268 14.19 14.48 -1.39
C ILE A 268 13.87 15.80 -2.10
N LEU A 269 14.67 16.85 -1.85
CA LEU A 269 14.50 18.15 -2.53
C LEU A 269 14.72 18.10 -4.05
N LYS A 270 15.37 17.06 -4.56
CA LYS A 270 15.60 16.86 -5.99
C LYS A 270 14.64 15.86 -6.63
N GLN A 271 14.06 14.97 -5.82
CA GLN A 271 13.13 13.95 -6.30
C GLN A 271 11.94 14.57 -7.01
N ASP A 272 11.60 14.06 -8.18
CA ASP A 272 10.43 14.44 -8.97
C ASP A 272 9.57 13.24 -9.39
N GLU A 273 10.06 12.03 -9.16
CA GLU A 273 9.40 10.76 -9.40
C GLU A 273 9.25 9.95 -8.10
N ILE A 274 8.15 9.22 -7.97
CA ILE A 274 7.96 8.25 -6.88
C ILE A 274 8.51 6.89 -7.32
N VAL A 275 9.41 6.32 -6.51
CA VAL A 275 10.12 5.07 -6.83
C VAL A 275 10.20 4.14 -5.62
N GLY A 276 10.59 2.91 -5.86
CA GLY A 276 10.93 1.92 -4.84
C GLY A 276 9.71 1.38 -4.09
N HIS A 277 9.92 0.90 -2.89
CA HIS A 277 8.90 0.25 -2.08
C HIS A 277 7.78 1.22 -1.69
N ALA A 278 6.53 0.89 -2.03
CA ALA A 278 5.40 1.82 -1.97
C ALA A 278 5.03 2.23 -0.53
N VAL A 279 5.11 1.31 0.45
CA VAL A 279 4.83 1.63 1.86
C VAL A 279 5.89 2.57 2.41
N ARG A 280 7.18 2.32 2.11
CA ARG A 280 8.29 3.20 2.53
C ARG A 280 8.08 4.61 1.99
N ALA A 281 7.75 4.75 0.71
CA ALA A 281 7.46 6.03 0.08
C ALA A 281 6.31 6.76 0.78
N GLY A 282 5.16 6.12 0.95
CA GLY A 282 4.00 6.71 1.60
C GLY A 282 4.27 7.14 3.05
N TYR A 283 5.07 6.37 3.80
CA TYR A 283 5.47 6.70 5.17
C TYR A 283 6.49 7.84 5.21
N LEU A 284 7.52 7.79 4.37
CA LEU A 284 8.53 8.85 4.29
C LEU A 284 7.87 10.20 3.98
N TYR A 285 7.09 10.25 2.90
CA TYR A 285 6.46 11.50 2.46
C TYR A 285 5.37 11.97 3.43
N SER A 286 4.75 11.06 4.21
CA SER A 286 3.93 11.43 5.35
C SER A 286 4.74 12.13 6.44
N GLY A 287 5.93 11.59 6.76
CA GLY A 287 6.87 12.20 7.71
C GLY A 287 7.36 13.57 7.25
N VAL A 288 7.71 13.70 5.98
CA VAL A 288 8.08 14.98 5.37
C VAL A 288 6.94 16.00 5.50
N ALA A 289 5.70 15.60 5.21
CA ALA A 289 4.53 16.47 5.33
C ALA A 289 4.29 16.91 6.78
N ASP A 290 4.45 16.01 7.76
CA ASP A 290 4.35 16.36 9.20
C ASP A 290 5.44 17.37 9.61
N VAL A 291 6.70 17.17 9.17
CA VAL A 291 7.80 18.12 9.45
C VAL A 291 7.53 19.47 8.80
N CYS A 292 7.10 19.50 7.53
CA CYS A 292 6.71 20.74 6.85
C CYS A 292 5.61 21.49 7.61
N ALA A 293 4.57 20.80 8.06
CA ALA A 293 3.47 21.39 8.82
C ALA A 293 3.90 21.97 10.18
N LEU A 294 4.92 21.37 10.80
CA LEU A 294 5.45 21.78 12.12
C LEU A 294 6.53 22.85 12.03
N THR A 295 7.24 22.94 10.92
CA THR A 295 8.37 23.87 10.75
C THR A 295 8.07 25.03 9.80
N GLY A 296 7.05 24.92 8.94
CA GLY A 296 6.76 25.87 7.88
C GLY A 296 7.71 25.75 6.67
N ASP A 297 8.43 24.63 6.53
CA ASP A 297 9.36 24.40 5.42
C ASP A 297 8.63 24.23 4.09
N THR A 298 8.75 25.22 3.21
CA THR A 298 8.07 25.22 1.91
C THR A 298 8.88 24.50 0.83
N ALA A 299 10.20 24.35 0.97
CA ALA A 299 11.05 23.69 -0.02
C ALA A 299 10.72 22.21 -0.13
N TYR A 300 10.70 21.50 1.00
CA TYR A 300 10.27 20.10 1.07
C TYR A 300 8.82 19.93 0.65
N PHE A 301 7.94 20.88 0.98
CA PHE A 301 6.56 20.82 0.54
C PHE A 301 6.41 20.94 -0.99
N HIS A 302 7.25 21.73 -1.66
CA HIS A 302 7.30 21.78 -3.13
C HIS A 302 7.79 20.46 -3.74
N ALA A 303 8.78 19.80 -3.13
CA ALA A 303 9.21 18.46 -3.54
C ALA A 303 8.06 17.45 -3.42
N LEU A 304 7.36 17.42 -2.27
CA LEU A 304 6.19 16.55 -2.08
C LEU A 304 5.12 16.73 -3.15
N LYS A 305 4.87 17.97 -3.61
CA LYS A 305 3.88 18.22 -4.67
C LYS A 305 4.33 17.66 -6.02
N ARG A 306 5.64 17.69 -6.35
CA ARG A 306 6.15 17.09 -7.59
C ARG A 306 5.99 15.58 -7.57
N ILE A 307 6.47 14.95 -6.50
CA ILE A 307 6.39 13.49 -6.31
C ILE A 307 4.92 13.02 -6.28
N TRP A 308 4.04 13.78 -5.63
CA TRP A 308 2.61 13.48 -5.61
C TRP A 308 1.96 13.57 -6.99
N ASN A 309 2.34 14.56 -7.80
CA ASN A 309 1.82 14.70 -9.16
C ASN A 309 2.26 13.51 -10.05
N ASP A 310 3.47 13.01 -9.87
CA ASP A 310 3.95 11.81 -10.54
C ASP A 310 3.13 10.58 -10.10
N MET A 311 3.01 10.34 -8.80
CA MET A 311 2.20 9.24 -8.26
C MET A 311 0.75 9.29 -8.76
N ALA A 312 0.07 10.40 -8.58
CA ALA A 312 -1.35 10.52 -8.90
C ALA A 312 -1.64 10.60 -10.42
N GLY A 313 -0.65 11.00 -11.21
CA GLY A 313 -0.78 11.16 -12.66
C GLY A 313 -0.39 9.94 -13.47
N LYS A 314 0.39 9.01 -12.90
CA LYS A 314 0.98 7.91 -13.66
C LYS A 314 1.00 6.55 -12.94
N LYS A 315 0.94 6.52 -11.60
CA LYS A 315 1.23 5.32 -10.78
C LYS A 315 0.14 4.98 -9.76
N LEU A 316 -1.04 5.59 -9.89
CA LEU A 316 -2.20 5.37 -9.03
C LEU A 316 -3.19 4.44 -9.70
N TYR A 317 -3.50 3.28 -9.10
CA TYR A 317 -4.58 2.42 -9.55
C TYR A 317 -5.95 3.06 -9.37
N ILE A 318 -6.91 2.66 -10.21
CA ILE A 318 -8.30 3.14 -10.10
C ILE A 318 -8.92 2.85 -8.72
N THR A 319 -8.44 1.83 -8.04
CA THR A 319 -8.83 1.46 -6.67
C THR A 319 -8.20 2.35 -5.59
N GLY A 320 -7.32 3.27 -5.96
CA GLY A 320 -6.53 4.07 -5.02
C GLY A 320 -5.32 3.35 -4.44
N GLY A 321 -5.04 2.11 -4.90
CA GLY A 321 -3.82 1.37 -4.60
C GLY A 321 -2.60 1.99 -5.28
N ILE A 322 -1.42 1.73 -4.75
CA ILE A 322 -0.12 2.15 -5.27
C ILE A 322 0.90 1.04 -5.17
N GLY A 323 1.90 1.05 -6.06
CA GLY A 323 2.91 0.00 -6.16
C GLY A 323 2.45 -1.14 -7.07
N SER A 324 2.99 -1.20 -8.30
CA SER A 324 2.55 -2.16 -9.31
C SER A 324 3.28 -3.50 -9.25
N ARG A 325 4.50 -3.53 -8.70
CA ARG A 325 5.38 -4.68 -8.75
C ARG A 325 5.45 -5.44 -7.44
N ALA A 326 5.38 -6.77 -7.50
CA ALA A 326 5.65 -7.66 -6.38
C ALA A 326 7.14 -7.63 -5.99
N GLU A 327 8.03 -7.57 -6.99
CA GLU A 327 9.46 -7.42 -6.77
C GLU A 327 9.75 -6.10 -6.07
N GLY A 328 10.28 -6.19 -4.85
CA GLY A 328 10.52 -5.04 -4.00
C GLY A 328 9.28 -4.31 -3.53
N GLU A 329 8.08 -4.89 -3.69
CA GLU A 329 6.80 -4.33 -3.21
C GLU A 329 6.62 -2.87 -3.63
N GLY A 330 6.96 -2.56 -4.90
CA GLY A 330 7.29 -1.20 -5.29
C GLY A 330 6.59 -0.66 -6.52
N PHE A 331 7.00 0.56 -6.87
CA PHE A 331 6.58 1.22 -8.09
C PHE A 331 7.34 0.69 -9.30
N GLY A 332 6.63 0.48 -10.39
CA GLY A 332 7.19 0.31 -11.71
C GLY A 332 7.43 1.65 -12.43
N PRO A 333 7.84 1.60 -13.71
CA PRO A 333 7.91 2.76 -14.58
C PRO A 333 6.58 3.51 -14.69
N ASP A 334 6.60 4.68 -15.30
CA ASP A 334 5.41 5.47 -15.61
C ASP A 334 4.37 4.64 -16.35
N TYR A 335 3.12 4.67 -15.89
CA TYR A 335 1.96 3.99 -16.48
C TYR A 335 2.00 2.45 -16.45
N GLU A 336 2.96 1.84 -15.76
CA GLU A 336 2.93 0.41 -15.49
C GLU A 336 1.93 0.10 -14.38
N LEU A 337 0.68 -0.13 -14.80
CA LEU A 337 -0.45 -0.43 -13.93
C LEU A 337 -1.10 -1.75 -14.37
N ASN A 338 -0.32 -2.83 -14.27
CA ASN A 338 -0.76 -4.18 -14.60
C ASN A 338 -1.94 -4.59 -13.74
N ASN A 339 -2.89 -5.36 -14.27
CA ASN A 339 -4.09 -5.75 -13.54
C ASN A 339 -3.92 -7.05 -12.76
N MET A 340 -3.52 -8.14 -13.42
CA MET A 340 -3.45 -9.46 -12.82
C MET A 340 -2.27 -9.60 -11.84
N THR A 341 -1.17 -8.90 -12.11
CA THR A 341 0.03 -8.86 -11.28
C THR A 341 0.15 -7.61 -10.42
N ALA A 342 -0.92 -6.79 -10.36
CA ALA A 342 -0.93 -5.61 -9.52
C ALA A 342 -0.63 -5.99 -8.06
N TYR A 343 0.50 -5.50 -7.53
CA TYR A 343 0.79 -5.73 -6.12
C TYR A 343 -0.13 -4.90 -5.24
N ALA A 344 -0.19 -3.58 -5.48
CA ALA A 344 -1.15 -2.67 -4.82
C ALA A 344 -1.40 -3.05 -3.34
N GLU A 345 -0.31 -3.19 -2.59
CA GLU A 345 -0.31 -3.72 -1.22
C GLU A 345 -1.32 -3.00 -0.32
N THR A 346 -2.00 -3.75 0.53
CA THR A 346 -2.93 -3.19 1.53
C THR A 346 -2.26 -2.12 2.39
N CYS A 347 -1.00 -2.36 2.84
CA CYS A 347 -0.25 -1.35 3.60
C CYS A 347 0.07 -0.11 2.76
N ALA A 348 0.33 -0.26 1.46
CA ALA A 348 0.61 0.84 0.57
C ALA A 348 -0.65 1.70 0.34
N SER A 349 -1.81 1.08 0.19
CA SER A 349 -3.10 1.79 0.14
C SER A 349 -3.36 2.61 1.40
N ILE A 350 -3.05 2.06 2.58
CA ILE A 350 -3.14 2.77 3.87
C ILE A 350 -2.12 3.91 3.95
N ALA A 351 -0.88 3.68 3.51
CA ALA A 351 0.16 4.70 3.49
C ALA A 351 -0.20 5.86 2.54
N ASN A 352 -0.85 5.56 1.41
CA ASN A 352 -1.39 6.55 0.49
C ASN A 352 -2.47 7.42 1.17
N VAL A 353 -3.36 6.83 1.97
CA VAL A 353 -4.32 7.60 2.78
C VAL A 353 -3.60 8.51 3.77
N PHE A 354 -2.59 8.01 4.48
CA PHE A 354 -1.83 8.81 5.46
C PHE A 354 -1.15 10.01 4.82
N TRP A 355 -0.53 9.82 3.67
CA TRP A 355 0.15 10.89 2.95
C TRP A 355 -0.83 11.92 2.39
N ASN A 356 -1.89 11.49 1.70
CA ASN A 356 -2.90 12.38 1.15
C ASN A 356 -3.64 13.18 2.24
N TYR A 357 -3.95 12.57 3.38
CA TYR A 357 -4.56 13.30 4.49
C TYR A 357 -3.66 14.44 5.01
N ARG A 358 -2.34 14.20 5.12
CA ARG A 358 -1.38 15.22 5.52
C ARG A 358 -1.23 16.33 4.47
N MET A 359 -1.23 15.95 3.19
CA MET A 359 -1.25 16.93 2.10
C MET A 359 -2.51 17.78 2.13
N PHE A 360 -3.66 17.20 2.44
CA PHE A 360 -4.89 17.95 2.69
C PHE A 360 -4.73 18.91 3.89
N LEU A 361 -4.25 18.46 5.02
CA LEU A 361 -4.05 19.30 6.22
C LEU A 361 -3.06 20.46 5.96
N ALA A 362 -2.12 20.29 5.05
CA ALA A 362 -1.16 21.32 4.66
C ALA A 362 -1.77 22.37 3.70
N THR A 363 -2.76 22.00 2.88
CA THR A 363 -3.21 22.83 1.74
C THR A 363 -4.67 23.25 1.77
N GLY A 364 -5.53 22.46 2.41
CA GLY A 364 -6.99 22.57 2.31
C GLY A 364 -7.55 22.28 0.90
N ASP A 365 -6.84 21.47 0.11
CA ASP A 365 -7.23 21.13 -1.26
C ASP A 365 -7.91 19.76 -1.30
N ALA A 366 -9.13 19.71 -1.82
CA ALA A 366 -9.96 18.52 -1.89
C ALA A 366 -9.39 17.44 -2.81
N LYS A 367 -8.48 17.76 -3.72
CA LYS A 367 -7.86 16.76 -4.62
C LYS A 367 -7.15 15.64 -3.85
N TYR A 368 -6.58 15.94 -2.69
CA TYR A 368 -5.98 14.95 -1.81
C TYR A 368 -7.05 14.10 -1.10
N VAL A 369 -8.19 14.73 -0.78
CA VAL A 369 -9.34 14.02 -0.22
C VAL A 369 -9.94 13.05 -1.24
N ASP A 370 -9.97 13.42 -2.51
CA ASP A 370 -10.46 12.56 -3.59
C ASP A 370 -9.63 11.27 -3.72
N VAL A 371 -8.30 11.38 -3.59
CA VAL A 371 -7.40 10.21 -3.62
C VAL A 371 -7.60 9.33 -2.39
N TYR A 372 -7.62 9.91 -1.19
CA TYR A 372 -7.78 9.07 -0.01
C TYR A 372 -9.21 8.50 0.14
N GLU A 373 -10.25 9.19 -0.31
CA GLU A 373 -11.60 8.62 -0.37
C GLU A 373 -11.65 7.40 -1.30
N ARG A 374 -11.05 7.51 -2.48
CA ARG A 374 -10.94 6.40 -3.43
C ARG A 374 -10.23 5.19 -2.79
N ALA A 375 -9.08 5.41 -2.17
CA ALA A 375 -8.36 4.35 -1.47
C ALA A 375 -9.19 3.73 -0.33
N LEU A 376 -9.87 4.55 0.47
CA LEU A 376 -10.74 4.12 1.56
C LEU A 376 -11.84 3.15 1.10
N TYR A 377 -12.60 3.53 0.07
CA TYR A 377 -13.77 2.76 -0.37
C TYR A 377 -13.41 1.56 -1.25
N ASN A 378 -12.15 1.43 -1.68
CA ASN A 378 -11.70 0.35 -2.55
C ASN A 378 -10.43 -0.34 -2.03
N GLY A 379 -9.22 0.16 -2.32
CA GLY A 379 -7.95 -0.52 -2.05
C GLY A 379 -7.65 -0.82 -0.58
N VAL A 380 -8.13 -0.01 0.36
CA VAL A 380 -7.92 -0.26 1.80
C VAL A 380 -8.82 -1.36 2.33
N ILE A 381 -10.14 -1.26 2.10
CA ILE A 381 -11.09 -2.21 2.67
C ILE A 381 -11.17 -3.53 1.90
N SER A 382 -10.59 -3.62 0.69
CA SER A 382 -10.37 -4.90 0.03
C SER A 382 -9.38 -5.76 0.81
N GLY A 383 -8.44 -5.15 1.52
CA GLY A 383 -7.43 -5.82 2.33
C GLY A 383 -7.97 -6.66 3.49
N VAL A 384 -9.27 -6.62 3.80
CA VAL A 384 -9.89 -7.40 4.86
C VAL A 384 -11.23 -7.97 4.43
N SER A 385 -11.49 -9.23 4.78
CA SER A 385 -12.76 -9.89 4.52
C SER A 385 -13.92 -9.26 5.28
N LEU A 386 -15.14 -9.49 4.81
CA LEU A 386 -16.35 -9.10 5.53
C LEU A 386 -16.50 -9.83 6.88
N SER A 387 -15.83 -10.97 7.08
CA SER A 387 -15.76 -11.68 8.35
C SER A 387 -14.75 -11.07 9.32
N GLY A 388 -13.77 -10.31 8.84
CA GLY A 388 -12.77 -9.60 9.65
C GLY A 388 -11.52 -10.41 10.03
N ASN A 389 -11.39 -11.66 9.57
CA ASN A 389 -10.30 -12.57 9.95
C ASN A 389 -9.58 -13.23 8.77
N ARG A 390 -9.72 -12.65 7.58
CA ARG A 390 -8.94 -13.00 6.39
C ARG A 390 -8.50 -11.74 5.70
N PHE A 391 -7.33 -11.78 5.06
CA PHE A 391 -6.65 -10.58 4.59
C PHE A 391 -6.07 -10.79 3.19
N PHE A 392 -6.08 -9.74 2.38
CA PHE A 392 -5.19 -9.63 1.24
C PHE A 392 -3.90 -8.92 1.63
N TYR A 393 -2.80 -9.40 1.11
CA TYR A 393 -1.53 -8.68 1.10
C TYR A 393 -1.49 -7.77 -0.14
N ASP A 394 -1.43 -8.36 -1.30
CA ASP A 394 -1.58 -7.73 -2.62
C ASP A 394 -3.05 -7.68 -3.04
N ASN A 395 -3.40 -6.71 -3.87
CA ASN A 395 -4.76 -6.43 -4.31
C ASN A 395 -4.83 -6.30 -5.84
N PRO A 396 -4.83 -7.44 -6.58
CA PRO A 396 -4.91 -7.44 -8.04
C PRO A 396 -6.27 -6.92 -8.53
N LEU A 397 -6.27 -6.42 -9.78
CA LEU A 397 -7.47 -5.96 -10.46
C LEU A 397 -8.02 -6.99 -11.46
N GLU A 398 -7.31 -8.09 -11.64
CA GLU A 398 -7.72 -9.30 -12.37
C GLU A 398 -7.30 -10.54 -11.58
N SER A 399 -8.08 -11.61 -11.64
CA SER A 399 -7.76 -12.92 -11.05
C SER A 399 -8.36 -14.04 -11.87
N MET A 400 -7.61 -15.11 -12.08
CA MET A 400 -8.08 -16.35 -12.71
C MET A 400 -8.67 -17.35 -11.67
N GLY A 401 -8.78 -16.95 -10.39
CA GLY A 401 -9.21 -17.80 -9.28
C GLY A 401 -8.08 -18.27 -8.36
N GLN A 402 -6.83 -17.91 -8.64
CA GLN A 402 -5.66 -18.28 -7.85
C GLN A 402 -5.45 -17.40 -6.61
N HIS A 403 -6.03 -16.20 -6.58
CA HIS A 403 -5.83 -15.23 -5.53
C HIS A 403 -6.96 -15.27 -4.49
N GLN A 404 -6.59 -15.43 -3.22
CA GLN A 404 -7.53 -15.55 -2.09
C GLN A 404 -7.03 -14.82 -0.86
N ARG A 405 -7.97 -14.28 -0.06
CA ARG A 405 -7.62 -13.77 1.28
C ARG A 405 -7.11 -14.89 2.18
N GLN A 406 -5.96 -14.64 2.78
CA GLN A 406 -5.31 -15.58 3.69
C GLN A 406 -5.72 -15.31 5.15
N PRO A 407 -5.73 -16.33 6.02
CA PRO A 407 -5.99 -16.13 7.45
C PRO A 407 -4.91 -15.29 8.12
N TRP A 408 -3.65 -15.48 7.74
CA TRP A 408 -2.49 -14.75 8.27
C TRP A 408 -1.29 -14.84 7.34
N PHE A 409 -0.23 -14.07 7.63
CA PHE A 409 1.01 -14.05 6.87
C PHE A 409 2.22 -14.19 7.80
N GLY A 410 3.31 -14.77 7.31
CA GLY A 410 4.60 -14.76 8.00
C GLY A 410 5.11 -13.33 8.25
N CYS A 411 5.01 -12.48 7.22
CA CYS A 411 5.14 -11.02 7.31
C CYS A 411 3.76 -10.40 7.50
N ALA A 412 3.32 -10.19 8.75
CA ALA A 412 1.95 -9.81 9.08
C ALA A 412 1.71 -8.27 9.08
N CYS A 413 2.39 -7.53 8.21
CA CYS A 413 2.25 -6.07 8.18
C CYS A 413 0.82 -5.62 7.82
N CYS A 414 0.17 -6.25 6.85
CA CYS A 414 -1.15 -5.86 6.35
C CYS A 414 -2.26 -6.07 7.39
N PRO A 415 -2.41 -7.23 8.06
CA PRO A 415 -3.40 -7.39 9.13
C PRO A 415 -3.22 -6.37 10.25
N GLY A 416 -1.99 -6.14 10.71
CA GLY A 416 -1.69 -5.15 11.74
C GLY A 416 -2.03 -3.71 11.31
N ASN A 417 -1.74 -3.35 10.07
CA ASN A 417 -2.09 -2.04 9.52
C ASN A 417 -3.60 -1.86 9.36
N ILE A 418 -4.35 -2.87 8.90
CA ILE A 418 -5.82 -2.84 8.86
C ILE A 418 -6.39 -2.63 10.25
N THR A 419 -5.91 -3.37 11.26
CA THR A 419 -6.36 -3.30 12.64
C THR A 419 -6.32 -1.86 13.18
N ARG A 420 -5.19 -1.18 13.03
CA ARG A 420 -5.02 0.21 13.51
C ARG A 420 -5.74 1.23 12.66
N PHE A 421 -5.81 1.00 11.34
CA PHE A 421 -6.42 1.94 10.41
C PHE A 421 -7.93 2.00 10.56
N MET A 422 -8.62 0.85 10.57
CA MET A 422 -10.08 0.77 10.64
C MET A 422 -10.64 1.48 11.88
N ALA A 423 -9.96 1.37 13.01
CA ALA A 423 -10.38 2.03 14.24
C ALA A 423 -10.27 3.56 14.17
N SER A 424 -9.46 4.11 13.25
CA SER A 424 -9.21 5.55 13.12
C SER A 424 -9.99 6.24 11.98
N VAL A 425 -10.77 5.52 11.18
CA VAL A 425 -11.51 6.05 10.01
C VAL A 425 -12.29 7.33 10.30
N PRO A 426 -12.96 7.52 11.47
CA PRO A 426 -13.72 8.74 11.73
C PRO A 426 -12.88 10.04 11.70
N GLN A 427 -11.54 9.97 11.87
CA GLN A 427 -10.69 11.17 11.85
C GLN A 427 -10.63 11.88 10.50
N TYR A 428 -10.90 11.15 9.40
CA TYR A 428 -10.79 11.69 8.04
C TYR A 428 -12.00 12.53 7.61
N GLN A 429 -13.08 12.52 8.42
CA GLN A 429 -14.35 13.11 8.06
C GLN A 429 -14.37 14.64 8.19
N TYR A 430 -13.69 15.20 9.20
CA TYR A 430 -13.72 16.63 9.48
C TYR A 430 -12.33 17.19 9.80
N ALA A 431 -12.18 18.49 9.48
CA ALA A 431 -11.03 19.28 9.92
C ALA A 431 -11.46 20.71 10.23
N THR A 432 -10.62 21.49 10.92
CA THR A 432 -10.89 22.88 11.26
C THR A 432 -9.71 23.76 10.92
N GLN A 433 -10.00 25.03 10.56
CA GLN A 433 -9.01 26.09 10.41
C GLN A 433 -9.50 27.34 11.14
N GLY A 434 -9.03 27.53 12.37
CA GLY A 434 -9.58 28.55 13.25
C GLY A 434 -11.05 28.27 13.56
N LYS A 435 -11.98 29.11 13.02
CA LYS A 435 -13.43 28.92 13.16
C LYS A 435 -14.05 28.14 11.99
N ASP A 436 -13.33 28.00 10.90
CA ASP A 436 -13.80 27.37 9.68
C ASP A 436 -13.79 25.85 9.81
N ILE A 437 -14.75 25.18 9.19
CA ILE A 437 -14.97 23.75 9.30
C ILE A 437 -14.93 23.13 7.91
N TYR A 438 -14.10 22.14 7.72
CA TYR A 438 -14.06 21.30 6.52
C TYR A 438 -14.89 20.03 6.75
N VAL A 439 -15.79 19.73 5.82
CA VAL A 439 -16.55 18.47 5.75
C VAL A 439 -15.99 17.71 4.56
N ASN A 440 -15.15 16.71 4.83
CA ASN A 440 -14.37 15.97 3.83
C ASN A 440 -15.07 14.73 3.32
N LEU A 441 -15.66 13.94 4.24
CA LEU A 441 -16.35 12.70 3.91
C LEU A 441 -17.81 12.76 4.36
N TYR A 442 -18.63 12.06 3.59
CA TYR A 442 -20.06 11.96 3.88
C TYR A 442 -20.36 10.59 4.50
N ILE A 443 -20.30 10.53 5.83
CA ILE A 443 -20.58 9.34 6.62
C ILE A 443 -21.63 9.71 7.66
N GLN A 444 -22.73 8.96 7.77
CA GLN A 444 -23.76 9.25 8.73
C GLN A 444 -23.25 9.17 10.17
N GLY A 445 -23.58 10.19 10.96
CA GLY A 445 -23.19 10.23 12.36
C GLY A 445 -23.25 11.64 12.96
N ASN A 446 -22.70 11.74 14.16
CA ASN A 446 -22.64 12.98 14.95
C ASN A 446 -21.19 13.36 15.23
N ALA A 447 -20.86 14.63 15.11
CA ALA A 447 -19.54 15.13 15.44
C ALA A 447 -19.60 16.36 16.37
N THR A 448 -18.76 16.37 17.39
CA THR A 448 -18.44 17.57 18.16
C THR A 448 -17.16 18.17 17.58
N ILE A 449 -17.34 19.13 16.64
CA ILE A 449 -16.22 19.68 15.88
C ILE A 449 -15.27 20.47 16.78
N ASN A 450 -15.84 21.29 17.64
CA ASN A 450 -15.13 22.04 18.68
C ASN A 450 -16.11 22.32 19.83
N HIS A 451 -15.66 23.04 20.86
CA HIS A 451 -16.51 23.35 22.01
C HIS A 451 -17.81 24.10 21.67
N ASN A 452 -17.92 24.68 20.48
CA ASN A 452 -19.01 25.56 20.08
C ASN A 452 -19.92 25.02 18.99
N VAL A 453 -19.49 24.00 18.20
CA VAL A 453 -20.25 23.51 17.05
C VAL A 453 -20.36 22.00 17.07
N LYS A 454 -21.59 21.50 16.93
CA LYS A 454 -21.88 20.10 16.62
C LYS A 454 -22.45 20.01 15.21
N ILE A 455 -22.07 18.95 14.49
CA ILE A 455 -22.60 18.60 13.18
C ILE A 455 -23.26 17.22 13.27
N ASN A 456 -24.39 17.08 12.60
CA ASN A 456 -25.04 15.79 12.40
C ASN A 456 -25.18 15.57 10.90
N GLN A 457 -24.74 14.43 10.40
CA GLN A 457 -24.94 13.99 9.03
C GLN A 457 -25.94 12.84 8.97
N LYS A 458 -26.88 12.89 8.03
CA LYS A 458 -27.80 11.80 7.67
C LYS A 458 -27.64 11.51 6.19
N THR A 459 -27.24 10.27 5.86
CA THR A 459 -26.99 9.84 4.49
C THR A 459 -26.82 8.32 4.43
N ASP A 460 -27.16 7.72 3.29
CA ASP A 460 -26.85 6.32 2.98
C ASP A 460 -25.64 6.20 2.03
N TYR A 461 -24.75 7.20 2.04
CA TYR A 461 -23.50 7.19 1.28
C TYR A 461 -22.62 5.99 1.68
N PRO A 462 -22.02 5.24 0.74
CA PRO A 462 -21.85 5.51 -0.69
C PRO A 462 -22.99 4.99 -1.58
N TRP A 463 -24.08 4.49 -1.01
CA TRP A 463 -25.19 3.89 -1.77
C TRP A 463 -26.22 4.90 -2.30
N ASP A 464 -26.32 6.07 -1.69
CA ASP A 464 -27.17 7.19 -2.15
C ASP A 464 -26.38 8.50 -2.08
N GLY A 465 -26.65 9.43 -3.01
CA GLY A 465 -26.03 10.75 -3.08
C GLY A 465 -26.72 11.83 -2.26
N LYS A 466 -27.77 11.51 -1.51
CA LYS A 466 -28.47 12.47 -0.67
C LYS A 466 -27.78 12.60 0.70
N ILE A 467 -27.36 13.81 1.01
CA ILE A 467 -26.67 14.13 2.25
C ILE A 467 -27.41 15.28 2.92
N LEU A 468 -27.85 15.06 4.15
CA LEU A 468 -28.43 16.09 5.00
C LEU A 468 -27.50 16.38 6.17
N ILE A 469 -27.02 17.63 6.25
CA ILE A 469 -26.13 18.09 7.32
C ILE A 469 -26.87 19.11 8.17
N THR A 470 -26.98 18.86 9.47
CA THR A 470 -27.56 19.78 10.45
C THR A 470 -26.45 20.44 11.25
N VAL A 471 -26.40 21.75 11.25
CA VAL A 471 -25.39 22.56 11.95
C VAL A 471 -25.96 23.09 13.25
N ASN A 472 -25.30 22.79 14.36
CA ASN A 472 -25.75 23.11 15.70
C ASN A 472 -24.69 23.92 16.49
N PRO A 473 -24.52 25.23 16.21
CA PRO A 473 -23.66 26.05 17.04
C PRO A 473 -24.33 26.33 18.41
N LYS A 474 -23.55 26.37 19.50
CA LYS A 474 -24.04 26.73 20.83
C LYS A 474 -24.64 28.15 20.86
N ARG A 475 -24.02 29.08 20.11
CA ARG A 475 -24.51 30.45 19.90
C ARG A 475 -24.43 30.78 18.42
N SER A 476 -25.40 31.50 17.91
CA SER A 476 -25.40 31.95 16.52
C SER A 476 -24.15 32.79 16.23
N SER A 477 -23.33 32.34 15.28
CA SER A 477 -22.06 32.97 14.93
C SER A 477 -21.74 32.82 13.45
N ARG A 478 -20.90 33.73 12.92
CA ARG A 478 -20.48 33.73 11.52
C ARG A 478 -19.16 32.99 11.39
N PHE A 479 -19.15 31.97 10.52
CA PHE A 479 -17.96 31.21 10.13
C PHE A 479 -18.21 30.52 8.79
N ASN A 480 -17.13 30.03 8.16
CA ASN A 480 -17.23 29.22 6.95
C ASN A 480 -17.47 27.75 7.29
N ILE A 481 -18.32 27.10 6.52
CA ILE A 481 -18.28 25.63 6.40
C ILE A 481 -17.97 25.32 4.94
N LEU A 482 -16.96 24.50 4.74
CA LEU A 482 -16.45 24.08 3.46
C LEU A 482 -16.94 22.65 3.22
N PHE A 483 -17.88 22.48 2.30
CA PHE A 483 -18.44 21.18 1.94
C PHE A 483 -17.73 20.67 0.70
N ARG A 484 -17.03 19.55 0.81
CA ARG A 484 -16.34 18.96 -0.33
C ARG A 484 -17.34 18.49 -1.39
N ILE A 485 -17.09 18.84 -2.62
CA ILE A 485 -17.72 18.18 -3.76
C ILE A 485 -16.70 17.21 -4.34
N PRO A 486 -16.94 15.89 -4.24
CA PRO A 486 -16.00 14.89 -4.74
C PRO A 486 -15.64 15.10 -6.21
N GLY A 487 -14.39 14.80 -6.58
CA GLY A 487 -13.91 14.93 -7.96
C GLY A 487 -14.78 14.14 -8.95
N TRP A 488 -15.18 12.92 -8.57
CA TRP A 488 -16.05 12.09 -9.40
C TRP A 488 -17.43 12.75 -9.68
N ALA A 489 -17.94 13.54 -8.75
CA ALA A 489 -19.16 14.32 -8.96
C ALA A 489 -18.93 15.61 -9.79
N GLN A 490 -17.66 16.00 -10.01
CA GLN A 490 -17.20 17.10 -10.83
C GLN A 490 -16.58 16.64 -12.16
N ASN A 491 -16.90 15.41 -12.59
CA ASN A 491 -16.42 14.81 -13.82
C ASN A 491 -14.92 14.43 -13.84
N SER A 492 -14.33 14.19 -12.68
CA SER A 492 -12.92 13.78 -12.56
C SER A 492 -12.82 12.52 -11.68
N PRO A 493 -12.57 11.32 -12.27
CA PRO A 493 -12.39 10.10 -11.47
C PRO A 493 -11.26 10.23 -10.46
N VAL A 494 -10.13 10.79 -10.91
CA VAL A 494 -8.96 11.15 -10.11
C VAL A 494 -8.55 12.58 -10.45
N PRO A 495 -7.82 13.29 -9.58
CA PRO A 495 -7.47 14.70 -9.79
C PRO A 495 -6.36 14.95 -10.84
N THR A 496 -6.22 14.03 -11.81
CA THR A 496 -5.26 14.06 -12.92
C THR A 496 -5.92 13.54 -14.19
N ASN A 497 -5.17 13.45 -15.29
CA ASN A 497 -5.65 12.86 -16.55
C ASN A 497 -5.37 11.36 -16.69
N LEU A 498 -5.00 10.69 -15.60
CA LEU A 498 -4.74 9.24 -15.62
C LEU A 498 -6.01 8.44 -15.95
N TYR A 499 -7.15 8.90 -15.46
CA TYR A 499 -8.47 8.32 -15.74
C TYR A 499 -9.47 9.38 -16.13
N THR A 500 -10.37 9.05 -17.07
CA THR A 500 -11.42 9.95 -17.55
C THR A 500 -12.76 9.21 -17.61
N PHE A 501 -13.84 9.94 -17.39
CA PHE A 501 -15.18 9.40 -17.61
C PHE A 501 -15.58 9.49 -19.08
N VAL A 502 -16.14 8.40 -19.61
CA VAL A 502 -16.75 8.35 -20.92
C VAL A 502 -18.15 8.98 -20.90
N ASP A 503 -18.92 8.68 -19.85
CA ASP A 503 -20.28 9.17 -19.72
C ASP A 503 -20.34 10.68 -19.42
N SER A 504 -21.38 11.34 -19.93
CA SER A 504 -21.63 12.75 -19.68
C SER A 504 -21.81 13.08 -18.21
N PRO A 505 -21.30 14.24 -17.73
CA PRO A 505 -21.45 14.65 -16.34
C PRO A 505 -22.90 14.94 -15.99
N ARG A 506 -23.25 14.68 -14.74
CA ARG A 506 -24.55 15.08 -14.17
C ARG A 506 -24.33 16.10 -13.05
N PRO A 507 -25.21 17.11 -12.95
CA PRO A 507 -25.03 18.16 -11.96
C PRO A 507 -25.30 17.66 -10.54
N PHE A 508 -24.55 18.18 -9.58
CA PHE A 508 -24.88 18.11 -8.15
C PHE A 508 -25.66 19.36 -7.72
N THR A 509 -26.33 19.29 -6.58
CA THR A 509 -27.08 20.44 -6.03
C THR A 509 -26.74 20.66 -4.54
N VAL A 510 -26.82 21.92 -4.11
CA VAL A 510 -26.66 22.28 -2.70
C VAL A 510 -27.81 23.22 -2.32
N LYS A 511 -28.48 22.92 -1.20
CA LYS A 511 -29.54 23.75 -0.63
C LYS A 511 -29.21 24.11 0.81
N VAL A 512 -29.59 25.29 1.25
CA VAL A 512 -29.51 25.72 2.65
C VAL A 512 -30.89 26.10 3.14
N ASN A 513 -31.38 25.39 4.16
CA ASN A 513 -32.75 25.57 4.68
C ASN A 513 -33.83 25.52 3.58
N GLY A 514 -33.67 24.56 2.64
CA GLY A 514 -34.58 24.37 1.52
C GLY A 514 -34.35 25.30 0.31
N GLN A 515 -33.54 26.32 0.44
CA GLN A 515 -33.23 27.27 -0.66
C GLN A 515 -32.00 26.80 -1.44
N GLN A 516 -32.16 26.64 -2.75
CA GLN A 516 -31.05 26.22 -3.61
C GLN A 516 -30.00 27.31 -3.75
N ILE A 517 -28.73 26.93 -3.63
CA ILE A 517 -27.61 27.82 -3.90
C ILE A 517 -27.39 27.85 -5.41
N CYS A 518 -27.50 29.07 -5.96
CA CYS A 518 -27.25 29.38 -7.36
C CYS A 518 -25.74 29.62 -7.59
N HIS A 519 -25.28 29.51 -8.84
CA HIS A 519 -23.91 29.82 -9.25
C HIS A 519 -22.84 29.02 -8.49
N LEU A 520 -23.10 27.74 -8.21
CA LEU A 520 -22.20 26.86 -7.48
C LEU A 520 -20.75 26.91 -7.99
N PRO A 521 -20.45 26.92 -9.30
CA PRO A 521 -19.06 26.98 -9.78
C PRO A 521 -18.29 28.20 -9.26
N ALA A 522 -18.94 29.32 -9.08
CA ALA A 522 -18.31 30.57 -8.61
C ALA A 522 -17.91 30.54 -7.13
N ILE A 523 -18.48 29.65 -6.33
CA ILE A 523 -18.20 29.51 -4.89
C ILE A 523 -17.43 28.23 -4.55
N ILE A 524 -17.02 27.45 -5.56
CA ILE A 524 -16.13 26.30 -5.36
C ILE A 524 -14.68 26.80 -5.28
N GLN A 525 -14.05 26.51 -4.17
CA GLN A 525 -12.64 26.82 -3.95
C GLN A 525 -11.91 25.54 -3.54
N LYS A 526 -10.88 25.16 -4.26
CA LYS A 526 -10.11 23.94 -4.00
C LYS A 526 -10.99 22.69 -3.81
N GLY A 527 -12.07 22.57 -4.60
CA GLY A 527 -13.01 21.45 -4.53
C GLY A 527 -14.08 21.56 -3.42
N TYR A 528 -14.16 22.66 -2.71
CA TYR A 528 -15.17 22.89 -1.67
C TYR A 528 -16.17 23.97 -2.06
N VAL A 529 -17.44 23.74 -1.82
CA VAL A 529 -18.46 24.80 -1.75
C VAL A 529 -18.30 25.51 -0.41
N VAL A 530 -17.89 26.77 -0.46
CA VAL A 530 -17.62 27.60 0.73
C VAL A 530 -18.86 28.42 1.11
N LEU A 531 -19.48 28.06 2.24
CA LEU A 531 -20.66 28.77 2.75
C LEU A 531 -20.32 29.69 3.95
N ASN A 532 -20.15 30.97 3.69
CA ASN A 532 -19.96 32.00 4.73
C ASN A 532 -21.30 32.59 5.16
N ARG A 533 -21.76 32.23 6.35
CA ARG A 533 -23.02 32.77 6.89
C ARG A 533 -23.04 32.79 8.42
N LYS A 534 -24.03 33.49 8.97
CA LYS A 534 -24.35 33.41 10.40
C LYS A 534 -25.19 32.17 10.65
N TRP A 535 -24.53 31.11 11.12
CA TRP A 535 -25.16 29.83 11.41
C TRP A 535 -25.98 29.89 12.69
N LYS A 536 -27.16 29.27 12.66
CA LYS A 536 -28.07 29.11 13.80
C LYS A 536 -28.25 27.62 14.10
N LYS A 537 -28.62 27.31 15.33
CA LYS A 537 -28.94 25.93 15.72
C LYS A 537 -30.08 25.40 14.85
N GLY A 538 -29.84 24.22 14.25
CA GLY A 538 -30.81 23.55 13.38
C GLY A 538 -30.74 23.96 11.91
N ASP A 539 -29.84 24.87 11.50
CA ASP A 539 -29.61 25.15 10.07
C ASP A 539 -29.25 23.87 9.33
N ARG A 540 -29.85 23.65 8.15
CA ARG A 540 -29.73 22.46 7.34
C ARG A 540 -29.02 22.76 6.01
N VAL A 541 -28.09 21.88 5.64
CA VAL A 541 -27.48 21.87 4.32
C VAL A 541 -27.82 20.54 3.68
N GLU A 542 -28.43 20.58 2.52
CA GLU A 542 -28.77 19.41 1.71
C GLU A 542 -27.87 19.41 0.48
N ILE A 543 -27.12 18.32 0.30
CA ILE A 543 -26.28 18.09 -0.88
C ILE A 543 -26.83 16.87 -1.59
N THR A 544 -27.00 16.97 -2.91
CA THR A 544 -27.36 15.83 -3.74
C THR A 544 -26.26 15.62 -4.78
N LEU A 545 -25.54 14.53 -4.64
CA LEU A 545 -24.48 14.09 -5.56
C LEU A 545 -25.07 13.14 -6.62
N PRO A 546 -24.60 13.18 -7.88
CA PRO A 546 -25.07 12.26 -8.92
C PRO A 546 -24.49 10.85 -8.68
N MET A 547 -25.35 9.90 -8.37
CA MET A 547 -24.98 8.48 -8.14
C MET A 547 -25.36 7.59 -9.34
N SER A 548 -25.15 8.05 -10.55
CA SER A 548 -25.23 7.22 -11.74
C SER A 548 -23.98 6.35 -11.88
N VAL A 549 -24.13 5.20 -12.52
CA VAL A 549 -22.96 4.43 -12.99
C VAL A 549 -22.22 5.24 -14.04
N ARG A 550 -20.93 5.26 -13.97
CA ARG A 550 -20.02 5.92 -14.90
C ARG A 550 -18.98 4.92 -15.39
N ARG A 551 -18.68 4.97 -16.67
CA ARG A 551 -17.60 4.21 -17.28
C ARG A 551 -16.34 5.04 -17.27
N VAL A 552 -15.26 4.42 -16.85
CA VAL A 552 -13.95 5.06 -16.77
C VAL A 552 -13.05 4.45 -17.82
N LYS A 553 -12.34 5.29 -18.54
CA LYS A 553 -11.25 4.93 -19.45
C LYS A 553 -9.92 5.38 -18.85
N ALA A 554 -8.91 4.51 -18.90
CA ALA A 554 -7.54 4.86 -18.52
C ALA A 554 -6.87 5.71 -19.62
N ASN A 555 -5.79 6.41 -19.24
CA ASN A 555 -4.88 7.04 -20.19
C ASN A 555 -4.31 5.99 -21.15
N ASP A 556 -4.19 6.32 -22.43
CA ASP A 556 -3.76 5.38 -23.47
C ASP A 556 -2.33 4.84 -23.25
N ASN A 557 -1.53 5.47 -22.37
CA ASN A 557 -0.22 4.96 -21.95
C ASN A 557 -0.30 3.78 -20.97
N VAL A 558 -1.44 3.56 -20.32
CA VAL A 558 -1.68 2.38 -19.48
C VAL A 558 -2.04 1.21 -20.39
N GLU A 559 -1.03 0.41 -20.70
CA GLU A 559 -1.12 -0.60 -21.76
C GLU A 559 -2.16 -1.68 -21.44
N ASP A 560 -2.22 -2.13 -20.19
CA ASP A 560 -3.08 -3.24 -19.75
C ASP A 560 -4.58 -2.87 -19.72
N ASP A 561 -4.89 -1.57 -19.74
CA ASP A 561 -6.27 -1.05 -19.73
C ASP A 561 -6.76 -0.59 -21.12
N ARG A 562 -5.92 -0.71 -22.17
CA ARG A 562 -6.33 -0.32 -23.52
C ARG A 562 -7.51 -1.14 -24.00
N GLY A 563 -8.52 -0.46 -24.54
CA GLY A 563 -9.72 -1.11 -25.04
C GLY A 563 -10.64 -1.68 -23.96
N LYS A 564 -10.42 -1.34 -22.71
CA LYS A 564 -11.23 -1.76 -21.55
C LYS A 564 -11.90 -0.56 -20.88
N LEU A 565 -12.91 -0.82 -20.08
CA LEU A 565 -13.67 0.14 -19.27
C LEU A 565 -13.80 -0.38 -17.85
N ALA A 566 -13.58 0.48 -16.86
CA ALA A 566 -13.99 0.18 -15.50
C ALA A 566 -15.34 0.82 -15.18
N LEU A 567 -16.09 0.19 -14.29
CA LEU A 567 -17.38 0.68 -13.81
C LEU A 567 -17.21 1.34 -12.44
N GLU A 568 -17.71 2.56 -12.32
CA GLU A 568 -17.67 3.34 -11.08
C GLU A 568 -19.03 3.92 -10.73
N ARG A 569 -19.37 3.96 -9.45
CA ARG A 569 -20.58 4.62 -8.95
C ARG A 569 -20.27 5.35 -7.65
N GLY A 570 -20.28 6.67 -7.67
CA GLY A 570 -19.75 7.46 -6.56
C GLY A 570 -18.27 7.19 -6.36
N PRO A 571 -17.80 6.92 -5.11
CA PRO A 571 -16.41 6.58 -4.84
C PRO A 571 -16.09 5.09 -5.06
N VAL A 572 -17.09 4.26 -5.37
CA VAL A 572 -16.97 2.80 -5.41
C VAL A 572 -16.64 2.33 -6.82
N VAL A 573 -15.55 1.58 -6.94
CA VAL A 573 -15.15 0.84 -8.14
C VAL A 573 -15.79 -0.55 -8.10
N TYR A 574 -16.22 -1.05 -9.25
CA TYR A 574 -16.90 -2.34 -9.40
C TYR A 574 -16.03 -3.34 -10.15
N CYS A 575 -16.27 -4.62 -9.91
CA CYS A 575 -15.66 -5.71 -10.66
C CYS A 575 -16.71 -6.75 -11.04
N LEU A 576 -16.46 -7.51 -12.10
CA LEU A 576 -17.10 -8.77 -12.35
C LEU A 576 -16.44 -9.83 -11.46
N GLU A 577 -17.22 -10.74 -10.88
CA GLU A 577 -16.73 -11.92 -10.16
C GLU A 577 -17.44 -13.14 -10.72
N GLY A 578 -16.72 -14.24 -10.95
CA GLY A 578 -17.24 -15.44 -11.60
C GLY A 578 -18.50 -16.00 -10.91
N ALA A 579 -18.52 -15.97 -9.56
CA ALA A 579 -19.68 -16.41 -8.75
C ALA A 579 -21.00 -15.68 -9.08
N ASP A 580 -20.94 -14.56 -9.76
CA ASP A 580 -22.12 -13.78 -10.18
C ASP A 580 -22.44 -13.94 -11.66
N GLN A 581 -21.59 -14.65 -12.43
CA GLN A 581 -21.79 -14.90 -13.85
C GLN A 581 -22.38 -16.28 -14.08
N HIS A 582 -23.12 -16.46 -15.17
CA HIS A 582 -23.84 -17.70 -15.47
C HIS A 582 -22.93 -18.91 -15.75
N ASP A 583 -21.69 -18.64 -16.18
CA ASP A 583 -20.69 -19.63 -16.59
C ASP A 583 -19.40 -19.57 -15.74
N SER A 584 -19.42 -18.75 -14.70
CA SER A 584 -18.27 -18.48 -13.81
C SER A 584 -17.04 -17.89 -14.52
N THR A 585 -17.20 -17.35 -15.74
CA THR A 585 -16.13 -16.65 -16.48
C THR A 585 -16.36 -15.14 -16.51
N VAL A 586 -15.28 -14.36 -16.58
CA VAL A 586 -15.35 -12.88 -16.65
C VAL A 586 -14.63 -12.32 -17.87
N PHE A 587 -13.49 -12.88 -18.27
CA PHE A 587 -12.60 -12.29 -19.27
C PHE A 587 -13.15 -12.30 -20.72
N ASN A 588 -14.15 -13.14 -21.01
CA ASN A 588 -14.83 -13.21 -22.31
C ASN A 588 -16.03 -12.27 -22.40
N LYS A 589 -16.33 -11.50 -21.35
CA LYS A 589 -17.43 -10.54 -21.32
C LYS A 589 -17.00 -9.19 -21.89
N VAL A 590 -17.90 -8.53 -22.61
CA VAL A 590 -17.67 -7.22 -23.21
C VAL A 590 -18.80 -6.27 -22.79
N ILE A 591 -18.43 -5.15 -22.21
CA ILE A 591 -19.35 -4.09 -21.78
C ILE A 591 -19.02 -2.83 -22.58
N THR A 592 -19.88 -2.48 -23.54
CA THR A 592 -19.67 -1.32 -24.39
C THR A 592 -20.03 0.00 -23.70
N GLU A 593 -19.63 1.13 -24.29
CA GLU A 593 -20.02 2.46 -23.82
C GLU A 593 -21.53 2.68 -23.78
N SER A 594 -22.29 1.96 -24.64
CA SER A 594 -23.74 2.08 -24.76
C SER A 594 -24.53 1.05 -23.94
N THR A 595 -23.86 0.07 -23.33
CA THR A 595 -24.53 -0.99 -22.55
C THR A 595 -25.39 -0.40 -21.43
N PRO A 596 -26.71 -0.65 -21.39
CA PRO A 596 -27.57 -0.18 -20.30
C PRO A 596 -27.25 -0.91 -18.99
N ILE A 597 -27.04 -0.16 -17.92
CA ILE A 597 -26.72 -0.73 -16.59
C ILE A 597 -27.82 -0.39 -15.60
N LYS A 598 -28.36 -1.42 -14.95
CA LYS A 598 -29.32 -1.31 -13.84
C LYS A 598 -28.58 -1.27 -12.51
N ILE A 599 -29.18 -0.58 -11.54
CA ILE A 599 -28.65 -0.38 -10.20
C ILE A 599 -29.64 -0.97 -9.21
N GLN A 600 -29.19 -1.87 -8.32
CA GLN A 600 -30.06 -2.47 -7.32
C GLN A 600 -29.32 -2.61 -5.99
N TYR A 601 -29.91 -2.13 -4.90
CA TYR A 601 -29.41 -2.42 -3.55
C TYR A 601 -29.91 -3.79 -3.09
N LEU A 602 -29.00 -4.67 -2.66
CA LEU A 602 -29.26 -6.02 -2.19
C LEU A 602 -28.79 -6.14 -0.72
N ALA A 603 -29.74 -6.09 0.20
CA ALA A 603 -29.47 -6.09 1.64
C ALA A 603 -28.79 -7.38 2.11
N ASP A 604 -29.17 -8.53 1.54
CA ASP A 604 -28.69 -9.84 1.97
C ASP A 604 -27.43 -10.32 1.23
N LYS A 605 -27.01 -9.62 0.16
CA LYS A 605 -25.80 -9.94 -0.58
C LYS A 605 -24.62 -9.22 0.04
N LEU A 606 -23.55 -9.95 0.41
CA LEU A 606 -22.27 -9.41 0.89
C LEU A 606 -22.43 -8.35 2.00
N LYS A 607 -23.37 -8.56 2.90
CA LYS A 607 -23.76 -7.65 4.01
C LYS A 607 -24.32 -6.30 3.56
N GLY A 608 -24.94 -6.26 2.41
CA GLY A 608 -25.59 -5.07 1.84
C GLY A 608 -24.70 -4.32 0.84
N VAL A 609 -24.98 -4.52 -0.44
CA VAL A 609 -24.26 -3.85 -1.54
C VAL A 609 -25.22 -3.33 -2.60
N VAL A 610 -24.76 -2.35 -3.32
CA VAL A 610 -25.37 -2.02 -4.62
C VAL A 610 -24.73 -2.90 -5.68
N GLU A 611 -25.55 -3.71 -6.36
CA GLU A 611 -25.17 -4.50 -7.53
C GLU A 611 -25.46 -3.71 -8.80
N LEU A 612 -24.56 -3.83 -9.77
CA LEU A 612 -24.78 -3.35 -11.13
C LEU A 612 -25.08 -4.56 -12.03
N SER A 613 -26.04 -4.44 -12.95
CA SER A 613 -26.39 -5.54 -13.85
C SER A 613 -26.83 -5.04 -15.21
N GLY A 614 -26.71 -5.88 -16.22
CA GLY A 614 -27.09 -5.58 -17.60
C GLY A 614 -26.95 -6.77 -18.53
N GLN A 615 -26.82 -6.49 -19.83
CA GLN A 615 -26.51 -7.49 -20.86
C GLN A 615 -25.10 -7.15 -21.37
N ALA A 616 -24.16 -8.08 -21.25
CA ALA A 616 -22.86 -8.04 -21.88
C ALA A 616 -22.88 -8.82 -23.18
N GLU A 617 -22.00 -8.48 -24.10
CA GLU A 617 -21.64 -9.37 -25.20
C GLU A 617 -20.64 -10.40 -24.67
N GLU A 618 -20.80 -11.66 -24.99
CA GLU A 618 -19.90 -12.75 -24.63
C GLU A 618 -19.23 -13.31 -25.88
N LEU A 619 -17.89 -13.34 -25.86
CA LEU A 619 -17.11 -13.97 -26.92
C LEU A 619 -17.02 -15.48 -26.64
N GLU A 620 -17.46 -16.28 -27.61
CA GLU A 620 -17.42 -17.74 -27.59
C GLU A 620 -16.12 -18.28 -28.22
N LYS A 621 -15.77 -19.54 -27.95
CA LYS A 621 -14.59 -20.21 -28.50
C LYS A 621 -14.57 -20.28 -30.03
N ASP A 622 -15.73 -20.32 -30.69
CA ASP A 622 -15.87 -20.33 -32.15
C ASP A 622 -15.77 -18.94 -32.78
N GLY A 623 -15.53 -17.90 -31.95
CA GLY A 623 -15.49 -16.51 -32.36
C GLY A 623 -16.85 -15.83 -32.51
N THR A 624 -17.93 -16.51 -32.22
CA THR A 624 -19.28 -15.91 -32.23
C THR A 624 -19.48 -15.06 -30.96
N VAL A 625 -20.40 -14.11 -31.03
CA VAL A 625 -20.72 -13.21 -29.93
C VAL A 625 -22.22 -13.34 -29.62
N ARG A 626 -22.54 -13.53 -28.35
CA ARG A 626 -23.94 -13.59 -27.87
C ARG A 626 -24.17 -12.63 -26.70
N ASN A 627 -25.43 -12.23 -26.50
CA ASN A 627 -25.80 -11.41 -25.34
C ASN A 627 -26.10 -12.30 -24.13
N VAL A 628 -25.45 -11.97 -23.00
CA VAL A 628 -25.60 -12.69 -21.73
C VAL A 628 -25.80 -11.70 -20.58
N PRO A 629 -26.54 -12.08 -19.53
CA PRO A 629 -26.63 -11.23 -18.36
C PRO A 629 -25.27 -11.13 -17.66
N PHE A 630 -24.88 -9.92 -17.22
CA PHE A 630 -23.75 -9.72 -16.33
C PHE A 630 -24.19 -9.08 -15.03
N ARG A 631 -23.38 -9.30 -13.99
CA ARG A 631 -23.50 -8.66 -12.67
C ARG A 631 -22.13 -8.20 -12.21
N ALA A 632 -22.08 -7.01 -11.61
CA ALA A 632 -20.87 -6.46 -11.02
C ALA A 632 -21.12 -6.04 -9.57
N ILE A 633 -20.16 -6.30 -8.73
CA ILE A 633 -20.18 -6.00 -7.29
C ILE A 633 -19.09 -4.97 -6.94
N PRO A 634 -19.16 -4.29 -5.79
CA PRO A 634 -18.05 -3.46 -5.32
C PRO A 634 -16.75 -4.24 -5.24
N TYR A 635 -15.69 -3.73 -5.84
CA TYR A 635 -14.36 -4.35 -5.84
C TYR A 635 -13.90 -4.77 -4.43
N SER A 636 -14.15 -3.96 -3.42
CA SER A 636 -13.76 -4.28 -2.04
C SER A 636 -14.45 -5.51 -1.46
N THR A 637 -15.42 -6.10 -2.15
CA THR A 637 -16.21 -7.24 -1.64
C THR A 637 -15.95 -8.57 -2.36
N TRP A 638 -15.11 -8.59 -3.40
CA TRP A 638 -14.76 -9.82 -4.10
C TRP A 638 -14.01 -10.81 -3.18
N ASP A 639 -13.94 -12.09 -3.53
CA ASP A 639 -13.31 -13.18 -2.76
C ASP A 639 -13.86 -13.33 -1.31
N ASN A 640 -15.09 -12.91 -1.05
CA ASN A 640 -15.78 -13.24 0.21
C ASN A 640 -16.62 -14.52 0.11
N ARG A 641 -16.66 -15.13 -1.08
CA ARG A 641 -17.43 -16.37 -1.39
C ARG A 641 -16.54 -17.52 -1.86
N GLY A 642 -15.23 -17.36 -1.74
CA GLY A 642 -14.18 -18.27 -2.20
C GLY A 642 -13.49 -17.76 -3.45
N ALA A 643 -12.40 -18.46 -3.81
CA ALA A 643 -11.59 -18.12 -4.98
C ALA A 643 -12.40 -18.24 -6.27
N ASP A 644 -12.31 -17.24 -7.12
CA ASP A 644 -13.00 -17.21 -8.41
C ASP A 644 -12.33 -16.24 -9.39
N GLN A 645 -12.75 -16.25 -10.63
CA GLN A 645 -12.33 -15.23 -11.59
C GLN A 645 -12.84 -13.84 -11.17
N MET A 646 -12.03 -12.83 -11.38
CA MET A 646 -12.43 -11.44 -11.12
C MET A 646 -11.77 -10.49 -12.11
N GLU A 647 -12.51 -9.45 -12.52
CA GLU A 647 -12.02 -8.42 -13.43
C GLU A 647 -12.62 -7.06 -13.11
N VAL A 648 -11.77 -6.03 -13.00
CA VAL A 648 -12.17 -4.62 -12.83
C VAL A 648 -12.28 -3.90 -14.19
N TRP A 649 -11.29 -4.09 -15.05
CA TRP A 649 -11.22 -3.47 -16.37
C TRP A 649 -11.78 -4.41 -17.43
N VAL A 650 -13.07 -4.24 -17.74
CA VAL A 650 -13.83 -5.10 -18.63
C VAL A 650 -13.60 -4.69 -20.09
N PRO A 651 -13.35 -5.62 -21.01
CA PRO A 651 -13.26 -5.34 -22.44
C PRO A 651 -14.43 -4.50 -22.96
N SER A 652 -14.14 -3.50 -23.80
CA SER A 652 -15.15 -2.66 -24.44
C SER A 652 -15.52 -3.11 -25.86
N THR A 653 -14.72 -4.03 -26.42
CA THR A 653 -14.97 -4.70 -27.70
C THR A 653 -14.49 -6.14 -27.64
N PRO A 654 -15.02 -7.05 -28.47
CA PRO A 654 -14.61 -8.45 -28.50
C PRO A 654 -13.10 -8.66 -28.78
N ALA A 655 -12.45 -7.70 -29.43
CA ALA A 655 -11.01 -7.77 -29.75
C ALA A 655 -10.10 -7.78 -28.50
N TYR A 656 -10.59 -7.33 -27.36
CA TYR A 656 -9.86 -7.32 -26.07
C TYR A 656 -10.37 -8.38 -25.11
N ALA A 657 -11.41 -9.11 -25.48
CA ALA A 657 -11.93 -10.21 -24.68
C ALA A 657 -11.02 -11.45 -24.80
N HIS A 658 -10.85 -12.16 -23.69
CA HIS A 658 -10.06 -13.38 -23.66
C HIS A 658 -10.95 -14.59 -23.40
N VAL A 659 -10.89 -15.56 -24.30
CA VAL A 659 -11.56 -16.86 -24.15
C VAL A 659 -10.53 -17.87 -23.67
N THR A 660 -10.78 -18.51 -22.52
CA THR A 660 -9.88 -19.54 -22.02
C THR A 660 -9.71 -20.66 -23.04
N PRO A 661 -8.46 -20.95 -23.48
CA PRO A 661 -8.18 -22.00 -24.47
C PRO A 661 -8.52 -23.39 -23.93
N GLU A 662 -8.57 -24.39 -24.84
CA GLU A 662 -8.69 -25.79 -24.42
C GLU A 662 -7.49 -26.20 -23.56
N PRO A 663 -7.73 -26.94 -22.47
CA PRO A 663 -6.65 -27.33 -21.56
C PRO A 663 -5.60 -28.21 -22.26
N THR A 664 -4.33 -27.81 -22.18
CA THR A 664 -3.16 -28.54 -22.69
C THR A 664 -2.61 -29.54 -21.66
N ILE A 665 -1.58 -30.30 -22.04
CA ILE A 665 -0.82 -31.14 -21.08
C ILE A 665 -0.21 -30.29 -19.97
N ALA A 666 0.38 -29.14 -20.35
CA ALA A 666 0.99 -28.21 -19.40
C ALA A 666 -0.04 -27.58 -18.47
N SER A 667 -1.17 -27.05 -18.99
CA SER A 667 -2.15 -26.37 -18.15
C SER A 667 -2.86 -27.26 -17.12
N LYS A 668 -2.85 -28.58 -17.33
CA LYS A 668 -3.38 -29.58 -16.38
C LYS A 668 -2.33 -29.99 -15.32
N ALA A 669 -1.07 -29.65 -15.53
CA ALA A 669 0.00 -30.06 -14.63
C ALA A 669 0.01 -29.23 -13.33
N LYS A 670 0.34 -29.88 -12.23
CA LYS A 670 0.78 -29.15 -11.02
C LYS A 670 2.19 -28.66 -11.23
N THR A 671 2.46 -27.44 -10.81
CA THR A 671 3.75 -26.77 -10.99
C THR A 671 4.46 -26.61 -9.66
N PHE A 672 5.74 -26.91 -9.63
CA PHE A 672 6.58 -26.77 -8.44
C PHE A 672 7.87 -26.07 -8.80
N PHE A 673 8.31 -25.14 -7.96
CA PHE A 673 9.63 -24.51 -8.11
C PHE A 673 10.59 -24.94 -6.99
N TYR A 674 11.86 -24.90 -7.29
CA TYR A 674 12.95 -25.04 -6.35
C TYR A 674 13.86 -23.82 -6.48
N GLN A 675 14.17 -23.22 -5.33
CA GLN A 675 15.07 -22.09 -5.25
C GLN A 675 16.16 -22.37 -4.23
N SER A 676 17.43 -22.24 -4.63
CA SER A 676 18.58 -22.39 -3.76
C SER A 676 18.54 -21.36 -2.60
N PRO A 677 19.17 -21.67 -1.44
CA PRO A 677 19.26 -20.72 -0.33
C PRO A 677 19.87 -19.39 -0.76
N ILE A 678 19.32 -18.28 -0.30
CA ILE A 678 19.80 -16.92 -0.63
C ILE A 678 21.21 -16.65 -0.07
N GLN A 679 21.64 -17.38 0.96
CA GLN A 679 22.98 -17.26 1.56
C GLN A 679 23.79 -18.53 1.32
N LYS A 680 25.03 -18.38 0.83
CA LYS A 680 25.95 -19.49 0.51
C LYS A 680 26.21 -20.44 1.68
N ASP A 681 26.14 -19.96 2.92
CA ASP A 681 26.39 -20.72 4.14
C ASP A 681 25.10 -21.18 4.83
N ALA A 682 23.94 -20.97 4.22
CA ALA A 682 22.68 -21.45 4.73
C ALA A 682 22.59 -22.98 4.53
N PRO A 683 22.06 -23.73 5.51
CA PRO A 683 21.88 -25.17 5.33
C PRO A 683 20.96 -25.46 4.14
N GLU A 684 21.14 -26.60 3.47
CA GLU A 684 20.29 -27.06 2.35
C GLU A 684 18.79 -27.02 2.69
N THR A 685 18.44 -27.12 3.98
CA THR A 685 17.08 -26.93 4.51
C THR A 685 16.53 -25.51 4.38
N ALA A 686 17.35 -24.54 3.96
CA ALA A 686 16.91 -23.19 3.67
C ALA A 686 16.53 -22.98 2.18
N ALA A 687 16.65 -24.02 1.35
CA ALA A 687 16.09 -24.02 0.00
C ALA A 687 14.56 -23.84 0.06
N VAL A 688 14.02 -23.01 -0.81
CA VAL A 688 12.59 -22.79 -0.92
C VAL A 688 12.05 -23.69 -2.01
N GLU A 689 11.09 -24.54 -1.65
CA GLU A 689 10.27 -25.29 -2.59
C GLU A 689 8.82 -24.90 -2.40
N GLY A 690 8.08 -24.74 -3.48
CA GLY A 690 6.67 -24.35 -3.42
C GLY A 690 5.94 -24.67 -4.72
N GLU A 691 4.64 -24.44 -4.69
CA GLU A 691 3.84 -24.47 -5.91
C GLU A 691 4.15 -23.21 -6.72
N ALA A 692 4.49 -23.38 -8.00
CA ALA A 692 4.62 -22.31 -8.97
C ALA A 692 3.27 -22.11 -9.66
N TRP A 693 3.02 -20.93 -10.19
CA TRP A 693 1.85 -20.67 -10.98
C TRP A 693 2.14 -19.61 -12.06
N GLY A 694 1.30 -19.56 -13.08
CA GLY A 694 1.45 -18.61 -14.17
C GLY A 694 2.29 -19.11 -15.34
N VAL A 695 3.14 -20.14 -15.16
CA VAL A 695 4.00 -20.66 -16.24
C VAL A 695 3.29 -21.63 -17.20
N ASN A 696 2.03 -21.96 -16.91
CA ASN A 696 1.18 -22.87 -17.69
C ASN A 696 -0.28 -22.39 -17.77
N ASP A 697 -0.51 -21.11 -17.63
CA ASP A 697 -1.84 -20.50 -17.61
C ASP A 697 -2.42 -20.25 -19.01
N GLN A 698 -1.64 -20.48 -20.05
CA GLN A 698 -2.00 -20.31 -21.45
C GLN A 698 -2.22 -18.83 -21.86
N TRP A 699 -1.71 -17.87 -21.10
CA TRP A 699 -1.59 -16.49 -21.54
C TRP A 699 -0.32 -16.29 -22.34
N GLU A 700 -0.46 -15.84 -23.59
CA GLU A 700 0.68 -15.65 -24.47
C GLU A 700 1.43 -14.37 -24.12
N PRO A 701 2.73 -14.47 -23.76
CA PRO A 701 3.52 -13.27 -23.44
C PRO A 701 3.81 -12.45 -24.69
N ARG A 702 3.77 -11.14 -24.57
CA ARG A 702 4.02 -10.18 -25.66
C ARG A 702 5.53 -10.03 -25.92
N CYS A 703 6.34 -10.10 -24.87
CA CYS A 703 7.81 -10.00 -24.91
C CYS A 703 8.38 -10.56 -23.59
N SER A 704 9.70 -10.68 -23.50
CA SER A 704 10.40 -11.21 -22.31
C SER A 704 10.32 -10.29 -21.07
N SER A 705 9.90 -9.05 -21.24
CA SER A 705 9.64 -8.11 -20.14
C SER A 705 8.16 -7.98 -19.77
N ASP A 706 7.30 -8.82 -20.34
CA ASP A 706 5.86 -8.81 -20.04
C ASP A 706 5.58 -9.43 -18.68
N ILE A 707 5.38 -8.58 -17.69
CA ILE A 707 5.02 -8.96 -16.33
C ILE A 707 3.55 -8.65 -16.02
N SER A 708 2.71 -8.42 -17.05
CA SER A 708 1.28 -8.14 -16.88
C SER A 708 0.46 -9.37 -16.49
N LYS A 709 0.98 -10.55 -16.77
CA LYS A 709 0.41 -11.85 -16.39
C LYS A 709 1.35 -12.57 -15.45
N PRO A 710 0.87 -13.59 -14.72
CA PRO A 710 1.70 -14.33 -13.77
C PRO A 710 2.94 -14.96 -14.39
N TYR A 711 4.00 -15.06 -13.64
CA TYR A 711 5.28 -15.66 -14.03
C TYR A 711 5.99 -16.21 -12.81
N GLN A 712 6.89 -17.19 -13.03
CA GLN A 712 7.76 -17.71 -11.98
C GLN A 712 9.12 -17.08 -12.08
N TYR A 713 9.68 -16.62 -10.96
CA TYR A 713 11.04 -16.08 -10.90
C TYR A 713 11.85 -16.67 -9.74
N TRP A 714 13.18 -16.59 -9.87
CA TRP A 714 14.16 -16.95 -8.85
C TRP A 714 14.99 -15.72 -8.51
N TRP A 715 14.88 -15.27 -7.28
CA TRP A 715 15.62 -14.10 -6.78
C TRP A 715 17.03 -14.48 -6.35
N GLN A 716 17.80 -15.17 -7.21
CA GLN A 716 19.16 -15.60 -6.96
C GLN A 716 20.11 -14.81 -7.83
N LYS A 717 21.14 -14.18 -7.21
CA LYS A 717 22.16 -13.39 -7.90
C LYS A 717 23.55 -14.05 -7.89
N GLU A 718 23.65 -15.26 -7.36
CA GLU A 718 24.92 -15.96 -7.18
C GLU A 718 25.31 -16.87 -8.34
N GLY A 719 24.51 -16.94 -9.39
CA GLY A 719 24.72 -17.85 -10.50
C GLY A 719 24.51 -19.31 -10.08
N THR A 720 23.45 -19.58 -9.35
CA THR A 720 23.04 -20.91 -8.88
C THR A 720 22.20 -21.67 -9.92
N ASP A 721 22.03 -22.96 -9.75
CA ASP A 721 21.10 -23.77 -10.52
C ASP A 721 19.73 -23.75 -9.83
N GLU A 722 18.71 -23.30 -10.56
CA GLU A 722 17.34 -23.17 -10.05
C GLU A 722 16.40 -24.06 -10.87
N GLY A 723 15.33 -24.53 -10.26
CA GLY A 723 14.47 -25.53 -10.89
C GLY A 723 13.00 -25.17 -10.94
N ILE A 724 12.32 -25.70 -11.95
CA ILE A 724 10.85 -25.74 -12.02
C ILE A 724 10.42 -27.08 -12.61
N SER A 725 9.31 -27.63 -12.14
CA SER A 725 8.83 -28.93 -12.59
C SER A 725 7.32 -28.97 -12.75
N TYR A 726 6.89 -29.77 -13.71
CA TYR A 726 5.52 -30.22 -13.88
C TYR A 726 5.33 -31.60 -13.29
N GLN A 727 4.24 -31.79 -12.57
CA GLN A 727 3.68 -33.08 -12.24
C GLN A 727 2.37 -33.25 -13.01
N PHE A 728 2.37 -34.14 -13.98
CA PHE A 728 1.19 -34.40 -14.80
C PHE A 728 0.12 -35.18 -14.04
N ASP A 729 -1.13 -34.99 -14.42
CA ASP A 729 -2.31 -35.70 -13.90
C ASP A 729 -2.30 -37.20 -14.27
N GLN A 730 -1.64 -37.55 -15.39
CA GLN A 730 -1.42 -38.94 -15.86
C GLN A 730 -0.15 -39.01 -16.70
N PRO A 731 0.38 -40.23 -17.01
CA PRO A 731 1.51 -40.34 -17.89
C PRO A 731 1.21 -39.94 -19.33
N TYR A 732 1.95 -38.98 -19.86
CA TYR A 732 1.91 -38.56 -21.28
C TYR A 732 3.19 -38.97 -22.01
N THR A 733 3.08 -39.17 -23.33
CA THR A 733 4.25 -39.27 -24.22
C THR A 733 4.50 -37.87 -24.78
N VAL A 734 5.66 -37.33 -24.49
CA VAL A 734 6.02 -35.94 -24.85
C VAL A 734 7.35 -35.95 -25.61
N SER A 735 7.52 -35.03 -26.56
CA SER A 735 8.72 -34.95 -27.40
C SER A 735 9.15 -33.50 -27.72
N ASN A 736 8.43 -32.52 -27.25
CA ASN A 736 8.76 -31.11 -27.46
C ASN A 736 8.37 -30.28 -26.24
N VAL A 737 9.17 -29.30 -25.92
CA VAL A 737 8.84 -28.22 -24.96
C VAL A 737 9.18 -26.85 -25.56
N GLN A 738 8.48 -25.83 -25.11
CA GLN A 738 8.71 -24.46 -25.51
C GLN A 738 8.73 -23.59 -24.28
N VAL A 739 9.82 -22.84 -24.05
CA VAL A 739 10.00 -22.01 -22.84
C VAL A 739 10.13 -20.54 -23.26
N TYR A 740 9.37 -19.70 -22.60
CA TYR A 740 9.45 -18.24 -22.75
C TYR A 740 10.12 -17.64 -21.51
N TRP A 741 11.35 -17.13 -21.69
CA TRP A 741 12.18 -16.64 -20.58
C TRP A 741 11.81 -15.23 -20.17
N LEU A 742 11.85 -14.95 -18.87
CA LEU A 742 11.73 -13.61 -18.28
C LEU A 742 13.06 -12.86 -18.40
N ASP A 743 12.99 -11.60 -18.86
CA ASP A 743 14.16 -10.71 -18.96
C ASP A 743 13.73 -9.25 -18.91
N PHE A 744 13.95 -8.58 -17.78
CA PHE A 744 13.67 -7.14 -17.62
C PHE A 744 14.62 -6.49 -16.62
N ASP A 745 14.71 -5.16 -16.69
CA ASP A 745 15.52 -4.36 -15.77
C ASP A 745 14.78 -4.10 -14.44
N PHE A 746 15.53 -4.20 -13.34
CA PHE A 746 15.01 -3.95 -12.01
C PHE A 746 16.04 -3.22 -11.15
N TYR A 747 15.63 -2.27 -10.31
CA TYR A 747 16.52 -1.40 -9.53
C TYR A 747 17.45 -2.15 -8.54
N ASP A 748 17.09 -3.34 -8.09
CA ASP A 748 17.90 -4.16 -7.16
C ASP A 748 18.50 -5.40 -7.83
N GLY A 749 18.64 -5.41 -9.15
CA GLY A 749 19.29 -6.47 -9.94
C GLY A 749 18.37 -7.03 -11.02
N ASP A 750 18.88 -7.05 -12.19
CA ASP A 750 18.13 -7.40 -13.38
C ASP A 750 17.74 -8.86 -13.45
N PHE A 751 16.58 -9.12 -14.01
CA PHE A 751 16.21 -10.45 -14.48
C PHE A 751 16.78 -10.66 -15.89
N ARG A 752 17.42 -11.81 -16.10
CA ARG A 752 18.02 -12.15 -17.39
C ARG A 752 17.75 -13.59 -17.77
N VAL A 753 17.64 -13.85 -19.06
CA VAL A 753 17.64 -15.22 -19.57
C VAL A 753 18.81 -16.02 -18.97
N PRO A 754 18.67 -17.31 -18.71
CA PRO A 754 19.70 -18.11 -18.03
C PRO A 754 21.02 -18.16 -18.82
N GLU A 755 22.11 -18.58 -18.20
CA GLU A 755 23.37 -18.85 -18.87
C GLU A 755 23.23 -20.10 -19.78
N TYR A 756 22.61 -21.13 -19.24
CA TYR A 756 22.13 -22.34 -19.93
C TYR A 756 21.03 -22.99 -19.14
N TRP A 757 20.36 -23.97 -19.71
CA TRP A 757 19.38 -24.80 -19.00
C TRP A 757 19.36 -26.19 -19.52
N ARG A 758 18.72 -27.14 -18.79
CA ARG A 758 18.59 -28.55 -19.13
C ARG A 758 17.19 -29.03 -18.80
N LEU A 759 16.72 -30.01 -19.55
CA LEU A 759 15.39 -30.59 -19.41
C LEU A 759 15.51 -32.06 -18.92
N PHE A 760 14.72 -32.41 -17.94
CA PHE A 760 14.66 -33.73 -17.35
C PHE A 760 13.22 -34.25 -17.40
N TYR A 761 13.09 -35.57 -17.51
CA TYR A 761 11.81 -36.26 -17.39
C TYR A 761 11.86 -37.26 -16.20
N LYS A 762 10.69 -37.61 -15.67
CA LYS A 762 10.55 -38.60 -14.58
C LYS A 762 10.36 -39.95 -15.20
N ASP A 763 11.33 -40.89 -14.97
CA ASP A 763 11.27 -42.24 -15.51
C ASP A 763 10.22 -43.12 -14.80
N GLY A 764 10.00 -44.35 -15.28
CA GLY A 764 9.04 -45.30 -14.69
C GLY A 764 9.31 -45.70 -13.23
N GLN A 765 10.50 -45.36 -12.70
CA GLN A 765 10.88 -45.57 -11.29
C GLN A 765 10.75 -44.26 -10.46
N GLY A 766 10.30 -43.20 -11.07
CA GLY A 766 10.16 -41.89 -10.41
C GLY A 766 11.46 -41.09 -10.30
N LYS A 767 12.54 -41.49 -10.99
CA LYS A 767 13.83 -40.77 -10.99
C LYS A 767 13.90 -39.77 -12.14
N TRP A 768 14.50 -38.63 -11.88
CA TRP A 768 14.76 -37.60 -12.90
C TRP A 768 15.93 -38.03 -13.79
N LYS A 769 15.72 -38.04 -15.11
CA LYS A 769 16.73 -38.31 -16.16
C LYS A 769 16.69 -37.19 -17.17
N GLU A 770 17.86 -36.74 -17.65
CA GLU A 770 17.96 -35.77 -18.73
C GLU A 770 17.42 -36.38 -20.02
N VAL A 771 16.74 -35.58 -20.84
CA VAL A 771 16.23 -36.02 -22.14
C VAL A 771 17.39 -36.35 -23.10
N GLU A 772 17.20 -37.37 -23.94
CA GLU A 772 18.19 -37.81 -24.94
C GLU A 772 17.83 -37.28 -26.33
N ASP A 773 18.82 -37.24 -27.22
CA ASP A 773 18.68 -36.85 -28.64
C ASP A 773 17.89 -35.52 -28.80
N HIS A 774 18.29 -34.50 -28.04
CA HIS A 774 17.62 -33.24 -28.01
C HIS A 774 18.26 -32.19 -28.94
N SER A 775 17.43 -31.27 -29.43
CA SER A 775 17.89 -30.06 -30.13
C SER A 775 18.60 -29.10 -29.14
N LYS A 776 19.20 -28.03 -29.65
CA LYS A 776 19.91 -27.07 -28.82
C LYS A 776 18.95 -26.38 -27.84
N TYR A 777 19.33 -26.28 -26.56
CA TYR A 777 18.64 -25.47 -25.56
C TYR A 777 18.79 -23.97 -25.88
N GLY A 778 17.69 -23.33 -26.29
CA GLY A 778 17.66 -21.92 -26.64
C GLY A 778 17.59 -21.00 -25.41
N ILE A 779 18.16 -19.81 -25.54
CA ILE A 779 18.12 -18.72 -24.53
C ILE A 779 17.83 -17.38 -25.21
N ALA A 780 17.06 -17.39 -26.28
CA ALA A 780 16.68 -16.16 -26.98
C ALA A 780 15.59 -15.41 -26.24
N LYS A 781 15.63 -14.08 -26.31
CA LYS A 781 14.61 -13.18 -25.77
C LYS A 781 13.44 -13.05 -26.75
N ASP A 782 12.29 -12.65 -26.22
CA ASP A 782 11.09 -12.25 -26.96
C ASP A 782 10.56 -13.35 -27.92
N CYS A 783 10.80 -14.61 -27.57
CA CYS A 783 10.28 -15.76 -28.31
C CYS A 783 10.31 -17.05 -27.49
N TYR A 784 9.51 -18.00 -27.90
CA TYR A 784 9.59 -19.36 -27.39
C TYR A 784 10.88 -20.04 -27.82
N ASN A 785 11.59 -20.62 -26.87
CA ASN A 785 12.77 -21.44 -27.06
C ASN A 785 12.34 -22.90 -27.12
N SER A 786 12.19 -23.45 -28.33
CA SER A 786 11.71 -24.81 -28.56
C SER A 786 12.83 -25.84 -28.45
N VAL A 787 12.56 -26.94 -27.78
CA VAL A 787 13.45 -28.08 -27.69
C VAL A 787 12.70 -29.34 -28.05
N ASP A 788 13.12 -29.97 -29.18
CA ASP A 788 12.70 -31.32 -29.59
C ASP A 788 13.62 -32.35 -28.99
N PHE A 789 13.08 -33.48 -28.56
CA PHE A 789 13.83 -34.57 -27.96
C PHE A 789 13.19 -35.93 -28.28
N LYS A 790 13.95 -37.01 -28.07
CA LYS A 790 13.42 -38.36 -28.24
C LYS A 790 12.17 -38.55 -27.39
N PRO A 791 11.05 -39.03 -27.98
CA PRO A 791 9.80 -39.19 -27.25
C PRO A 791 9.94 -39.99 -25.97
N VAL A 792 9.46 -39.44 -24.85
CA VAL A 792 9.50 -40.11 -23.54
C VAL A 792 8.10 -40.22 -22.96
N ARG A 793 7.75 -41.35 -22.34
CA ARG A 793 6.52 -41.49 -21.56
C ARG A 793 6.82 -41.17 -20.11
N THR A 794 6.20 -40.11 -19.58
CA THR A 794 6.56 -39.60 -18.27
C THR A 794 5.35 -39.05 -17.50
N THR A 795 5.44 -38.97 -16.17
CA THR A 795 4.51 -38.31 -15.27
C THR A 795 4.97 -36.92 -14.85
N GLY A 796 6.10 -36.42 -15.38
CA GLY A 796 6.55 -35.06 -15.10
C GLY A 796 7.81 -34.67 -15.86
N LEU A 797 7.95 -33.36 -16.07
CA LEU A 797 9.12 -32.72 -16.65
C LEU A 797 9.74 -31.76 -15.63
N LYS A 798 11.04 -31.52 -15.75
CA LYS A 798 11.76 -30.56 -14.91
C LYS A 798 12.77 -29.79 -15.73
N ILE A 799 12.74 -28.49 -15.61
CA ILE A 799 13.77 -27.57 -16.09
C ILE A 799 14.73 -27.26 -14.94
N VAL A 800 16.01 -27.28 -15.22
CA VAL A 800 17.08 -26.77 -14.36
C VAL A 800 17.80 -25.67 -15.15
N ALA A 801 17.71 -24.44 -14.65
CA ALA A 801 18.27 -23.24 -15.25
C ALA A 801 19.47 -22.73 -14.44
N LYS A 802 20.62 -22.52 -15.09
CA LYS A 802 21.79 -21.86 -14.52
C LYS A 802 21.63 -20.35 -14.66
N LEU A 803 21.46 -19.67 -13.53
CA LEU A 803 21.36 -18.23 -13.54
C LEU A 803 22.72 -17.56 -13.80
N ARG A 804 22.70 -16.38 -14.40
CA ARG A 804 23.89 -15.55 -14.59
C ARG A 804 24.33 -14.95 -13.26
N LYS A 805 25.63 -14.93 -13.02
CA LYS A 805 26.18 -14.32 -11.80
C LYS A 805 25.79 -12.84 -11.71
N GLY A 806 25.30 -12.41 -10.56
CA GLY A 806 24.82 -11.05 -10.31
C GLY A 806 23.44 -10.74 -10.90
N LYS A 807 22.75 -11.75 -11.46
CA LYS A 807 21.44 -11.59 -12.09
C LYS A 807 20.44 -12.62 -11.56
N SER A 808 19.20 -12.22 -11.48
CA SER A 808 18.05 -13.09 -11.23
C SER A 808 17.58 -13.74 -12.54
N GLY A 809 16.59 -14.63 -12.49
CA GLY A 809 16.04 -15.28 -13.69
C GLY A 809 14.59 -15.70 -13.46
N GLY A 810 13.91 -16.08 -14.54
CA GLY A 810 12.52 -16.54 -14.46
C GLY A 810 11.98 -17.07 -15.78
N ILE A 811 10.75 -17.59 -15.71
CA ILE A 811 9.99 -18.13 -16.83
C ILE A 811 8.61 -17.48 -16.84
N ILE A 812 8.17 -17.01 -18.00
CA ILE A 812 6.82 -16.46 -18.18
C ILE A 812 5.86 -17.58 -18.56
N GLU A 813 6.22 -18.43 -19.55
CA GLU A 813 5.34 -19.50 -20.00
C GLU A 813 6.18 -20.75 -20.38
N TRP A 814 5.65 -21.95 -20.10
CA TRP A 814 6.29 -23.21 -20.46
C TRP A 814 5.28 -24.22 -21.02
N LYS A 815 5.31 -24.41 -22.33
CA LYS A 815 4.45 -25.34 -23.07
C LYS A 815 5.06 -26.72 -23.20
N VAL A 816 4.22 -27.75 -23.28
CA VAL A 816 4.58 -29.17 -23.47
C VAL A 816 3.72 -29.77 -24.57
N ASN A 817 4.36 -30.42 -25.54
CA ASN A 817 3.73 -31.08 -26.68
C ASN A 817 4.19 -32.56 -26.86
#